data_bf9356d045c30fc28149cd3cf0e874fb
#
_entry.id   bf9356d045c30fc28149cd3cf0e874fb
#
_cell.length_a   1.000
_cell.length_b   1.000
_cell.length_c   1.000
_cell.angle_alpha   90.00
_cell.angle_beta   90.00
_cell.angle_gamma   90.00
#
_symmetry.space_group_name_H-M   'P 1'
#
loop_
_entity.id
_entity.type
_entity.pdbx_description
1 polymer ?
#
loop_
_entity_poly.entity_id
_entity_poly.type
_entity_poly.pdbx_seq_one_letter_code
_entity_poly.pdbx_strand_id
1 'polypeptide(L)'
;MKLFYFLLLPVFAYAQLEQTGGQACRLGKIHSLERQATNPKARLAYPGDASIDVTYYGLDLRLTANPASLRGATTITLKSTAASLTSFFLDLNSTTSSIGAGLRVDSVKVGNQKLAFQHAQNKLTITPTQPLSTGQALTLTVFYQGVPNGGPQGSFGFENHETTTDPVIWSLSEPYGASDWFPCRDTPADKADSSSVRITAPAQFVSISNGKLINTTNNADGTRTYLWKNSYPIAQYLISIAVSNYAQYDTPFNYGNQSLPVTHYIYPENLERFKANLALTPAMLQLFTNRFGPYPFLREKYGHAEFPLRNGGMEHQTVSSMGVGSLTPEVIAHELTHQWFGDKITCRDWQNIWLNEGFASYGEALYVESTGGQSGYRSYMNNFFTNARRAAGSLYVQNISNINSIFDENRTYAKGAAVVHMLRGVVGDSTFFRILRTYVATPALAYQTAVTEDFQAVAQQVSGVNLDYFFKEWIYGEGYPTYKATVATSGSTATLRLVQSNATASNPASFTMPVQVTVQSAAGDTTLTVFNNQADQTFTLSGRGTITNVVVDPNNWILKTIDQSTPTTPTTVVTGIIEPAQPVLRVYPNPTAETVTVDFSVSATGPVTVSLTDLLGRRVRTLREATLPSGDHSRTFNLRGLAAGSYTLTLETPTGLLNQRVLIR
;
A
#
# COMPACT_ATOMS: atom_id res chain seq x y z
N MET A 1 -58.26 -27.76 29.55
CA MET A 1 -57.86 -26.52 28.88
C MET A 1 -56.47 -26.16 29.38
N LYS A 2 -55.42 -26.61 28.68
CA LYS A 2 -54.02 -26.32 29.03
C LYS A 2 -53.51 -25.25 28.06
N LEU A 3 -53.20 -24.05 28.56
CA LEU A 3 -52.57 -22.97 27.83
C LEU A 3 -51.06 -23.31 27.66
N PHE A 4 -50.62 -23.39 26.41
CA PHE A 4 -49.18 -23.38 26.07
C PHE A 4 -48.75 -21.94 25.87
N TYR A 5 -47.85 -21.44 26.72
CA TYR A 5 -47.11 -20.21 26.51
C TYR A 5 -45.93 -20.51 25.59
N PHE A 6 -45.93 -19.98 24.37
CA PHE A 6 -44.75 -19.89 23.51
C PHE A 6 -43.91 -18.71 23.97
N LEU A 7 -42.77 -18.98 24.58
CA LEU A 7 -41.73 -17.98 24.80
C LEU A 7 -41.00 -17.75 23.46
N LEU A 8 -41.31 -16.61 22.82
CA LEU A 8 -40.49 -16.05 21.74
C LEU A 8 -39.23 -15.47 22.38
N LEU A 9 -38.10 -16.20 22.28
CA LEU A 9 -36.80 -15.65 22.53
C LEU A 9 -36.43 -14.74 21.32
N PRO A 10 -36.05 -13.48 21.55
CA PRO A 10 -35.50 -12.66 20.46
C PRO A 10 -34.14 -13.26 20.04
N VAL A 11 -34.07 -13.74 18.82
CA VAL A 11 -32.82 -14.02 18.14
C VAL A 11 -32.17 -12.65 17.90
N PHE A 12 -31.26 -12.26 18.79
CA PHE A 12 -30.32 -11.20 18.49
C PHE A 12 -29.40 -11.72 17.39
N ALA A 13 -29.72 -11.38 16.15
CA ALA A 13 -28.75 -11.43 15.07
C ALA A 13 -27.67 -10.41 15.42
N TYR A 14 -26.57 -10.88 16.00
CA TYR A 14 -25.32 -10.12 15.97
C TYR A 14 -24.97 -9.96 14.49
N ALA A 15 -25.19 -8.78 13.94
CA ALA A 15 -24.51 -8.37 12.73
C ALA A 15 -23.01 -8.44 13.07
N GLN A 16 -22.33 -9.50 12.64
CA GLN A 16 -20.88 -9.50 12.58
C GLN A 16 -20.53 -8.33 11.67
N LEU A 17 -19.94 -7.29 12.23
CA LEU A 17 -19.24 -6.29 11.46
C LEU A 17 -18.23 -7.06 10.62
N GLU A 18 -18.43 -7.08 9.30
CA GLU A 18 -17.50 -7.72 8.38
C GLU A 18 -16.13 -7.08 8.59
N GLN A 19 -15.16 -7.91 8.96
CA GLN A 19 -13.80 -7.51 9.23
C GLN A 19 -13.14 -7.12 7.89
N THR A 20 -12.55 -5.91 7.80
CA THR A 20 -11.79 -5.53 6.60
C THR A 20 -10.53 -6.40 6.44
N GLY A 21 -10.02 -6.49 5.22
CA GLY A 21 -8.77 -7.22 4.94
C GLY A 21 -7.61 -6.68 5.76
N GLY A 22 -7.46 -5.35 5.84
CA GLY A 22 -6.44 -4.71 6.68
C GLY A 22 -6.56 -5.01 8.16
N GLN A 23 -7.77 -5.15 8.70
CA GLN A 23 -7.96 -5.60 10.09
C GLN A 23 -7.50 -7.04 10.29
N ALA A 24 -7.80 -7.92 9.35
CA ALA A 24 -7.34 -9.30 9.39
C ALA A 24 -5.82 -9.39 9.27
N CYS A 25 -5.22 -8.72 8.29
CA CYS A 25 -3.78 -8.64 8.07
C CYS A 25 -3.06 -8.18 9.35
N ARG A 26 -3.49 -7.05 9.92
CA ARG A 26 -2.95 -6.53 11.20
C ARG A 26 -3.01 -7.58 12.32
N LEU A 27 -4.13 -8.26 12.50
CA LEU A 27 -4.29 -9.25 13.57
C LEU A 27 -3.30 -10.40 13.42
N GLY A 28 -3.04 -10.87 12.20
CA GLY A 28 -2.00 -11.86 11.92
C GLY A 28 -0.64 -11.40 12.40
N LYS A 29 -0.23 -10.19 11.98
CA LYS A 29 1.08 -9.61 12.32
C LYS A 29 1.25 -9.33 13.82
N ILE A 30 0.21 -8.84 14.50
CA ILE A 30 0.26 -8.56 15.95
C ILE A 30 0.16 -9.84 16.78
N HIS A 31 -0.68 -10.79 16.42
CA HIS A 31 -0.81 -12.04 17.17
C HIS A 31 0.49 -12.85 17.22
N SER A 32 1.26 -12.87 16.14
CA SER A 32 2.57 -13.50 16.14
C SER A 32 3.56 -12.80 17.10
N LEU A 33 3.29 -11.57 17.48
CA LEU A 33 4.21 -10.66 18.18
C LEU A 33 3.79 -10.30 19.62
N GLU A 34 2.49 -10.25 19.94
CA GLU A 34 2.02 -10.10 21.33
C GLU A 34 2.48 -11.28 22.18
N ARG A 35 2.61 -12.43 21.56
CA ARG A 35 3.20 -13.62 22.13
C ARG A 35 4.72 -13.48 22.33
N GLN A 36 5.43 -12.62 21.56
CA GLN A 36 6.82 -12.25 21.80
C GLN A 36 6.98 -11.25 22.96
N ALA A 37 5.98 -10.44 23.27
CA ALA A 37 6.05 -9.38 24.29
C ALA A 37 6.24 -9.91 25.72
N THR A 38 5.92 -11.19 25.97
CA THR A 38 6.20 -11.85 27.27
C THR A 38 7.68 -12.12 27.50
N ASN A 39 8.54 -11.95 26.48
CA ASN A 39 9.99 -12.07 26.61
C ASN A 39 10.71 -11.03 25.73
N PRO A 40 10.81 -9.76 26.16
CA PRO A 40 11.44 -8.71 25.38
C PRO A 40 12.95 -9.01 25.24
N LYS A 41 13.33 -9.63 24.13
CA LYS A 41 14.74 -9.80 23.77
C LYS A 41 15.27 -8.47 23.26
N ALA A 42 16.49 -8.13 23.63
CA ALA A 42 17.21 -7.02 23.00
C ALA A 42 17.34 -7.33 21.51
N ARG A 43 16.61 -6.59 20.66
CA ARG A 43 16.72 -6.69 19.20
C ARG A 43 17.98 -5.98 18.76
N LEU A 44 18.58 -6.46 17.69
CA LEU A 44 19.66 -5.76 17.02
C LEU A 44 19.14 -4.41 16.50
N ALA A 45 20.04 -3.44 16.45
CA ALA A 45 19.70 -2.13 15.91
C ALA A 45 19.31 -2.26 14.42
N TYR A 46 18.11 -1.82 14.09
CA TYR A 46 17.65 -1.70 12.71
C TYR A 46 18.45 -0.59 11.99
N PRO A 47 18.89 -0.74 10.74
CA PRO A 47 18.55 -1.78 9.75
C PRO A 47 19.55 -2.95 9.65
N GLY A 48 20.23 -3.38 10.69
CA GLY A 48 21.22 -4.45 10.64
C GLY A 48 22.58 -4.00 10.09
N ASP A 49 23.36 -4.93 9.52
CA ASP A 49 24.72 -4.63 8.99
C ASP A 49 24.66 -4.00 7.60
N ALA A 50 24.93 -2.70 7.51
CA ALA A 50 24.95 -1.96 6.26
C ALA A 50 26.21 -2.23 5.40
N SER A 51 27.19 -2.97 5.93
CA SER A 51 28.44 -3.29 5.21
C SER A 51 28.31 -4.46 4.22
N ILE A 52 27.14 -5.09 4.16
CA ILE A 52 26.82 -6.20 3.26
C ILE A 52 25.53 -5.95 2.49
N ASP A 53 25.46 -6.49 1.28
CA ASP A 53 24.30 -6.58 0.37
C ASP A 53 24.06 -8.06 0.09
N VAL A 54 22.91 -8.59 0.52
CA VAL A 54 22.61 -10.02 0.34
C VAL A 54 21.88 -10.24 -0.98
N THR A 55 22.46 -11.05 -1.85
CA THR A 55 21.91 -11.32 -3.19
C THR A 55 21.19 -12.67 -3.30
N TYR A 56 21.40 -13.58 -2.35
CA TYR A 56 20.75 -14.89 -2.39
C TYR A 56 20.62 -15.51 -1.01
N TYR A 57 19.45 -16.13 -0.77
CA TYR A 57 19.17 -17.03 0.34
C TYR A 57 18.78 -18.42 -0.17
N GLY A 58 19.54 -19.44 0.21
CA GLY A 58 19.22 -20.85 -0.01
C GLY A 58 19.02 -21.59 1.31
N LEU A 59 17.76 -21.79 1.71
CA LEU A 59 17.41 -22.46 2.95
C LEU A 59 17.25 -23.96 2.70
N ASP A 60 17.97 -24.81 3.42
CA ASP A 60 17.79 -26.26 3.47
C ASP A 60 17.36 -26.63 4.89
N LEU A 61 16.08 -26.97 5.06
CA LEU A 61 15.42 -27.15 6.34
C LEU A 61 14.94 -28.57 6.52
N ARG A 62 15.28 -29.17 7.65
CA ARG A 62 14.70 -30.44 8.12
C ARG A 62 13.84 -30.15 9.34
N LEU A 63 12.56 -30.48 9.25
CA LEU A 63 11.53 -30.12 10.22
C LEU A 63 10.88 -31.36 10.82
N THR A 64 10.66 -31.35 12.14
CA THR A 64 9.81 -32.31 12.84
C THR A 64 8.82 -31.55 13.72
N ALA A 65 7.56 -32.02 13.74
CA ALA A 65 6.53 -31.38 14.55
C ALA A 65 6.56 -31.90 16.00
N ASN A 66 6.87 -33.19 16.20
CA ASN A 66 6.91 -33.82 17.52
C ASN A 66 8.08 -34.81 17.62
N PRO A 67 9.11 -34.53 18.44
CA PRO A 67 9.32 -33.27 19.12
C PRO A 67 9.58 -32.13 18.12
N ALA A 68 9.14 -30.91 18.46
CA ALA A 68 9.35 -29.73 17.62
C ALA A 68 10.85 -29.48 17.42
N SER A 69 11.30 -29.45 16.17
CA SER A 69 12.70 -29.14 15.87
C SER A 69 12.91 -28.62 14.46
N LEU A 70 13.91 -27.74 14.32
CA LEU A 70 14.43 -27.26 13.07
C LEU A 70 15.94 -27.57 13.01
N ARG A 71 16.39 -28.18 11.90
CA ARG A 71 17.79 -28.20 11.49
C ARG A 71 17.89 -27.48 10.17
N GLY A 72 18.75 -26.46 10.09
CA GLY A 72 18.93 -25.62 8.94
C GLY A 72 20.37 -25.58 8.42
N ALA A 73 20.50 -25.50 7.10
CA ALA A 73 21.71 -25.12 6.41
C ALA A 73 21.36 -23.97 5.45
N THR A 74 21.62 -22.73 5.85
CA THR A 74 21.32 -21.56 5.02
C THR A 74 22.56 -21.15 4.25
N THR A 75 22.51 -21.26 2.93
CA THR A 75 23.51 -20.72 2.01
C THR A 75 23.16 -19.26 1.70
N ILE A 76 24.12 -18.37 1.93
CA ILE A 76 23.97 -16.93 1.73
C ILE A 76 25.04 -16.47 0.77
N THR A 77 24.62 -15.80 -0.31
CA THR A 77 25.55 -15.04 -1.17
C THR A 77 25.36 -13.56 -0.88
N LEU A 78 26.45 -12.89 -0.55
CA LEU A 78 26.46 -11.46 -0.25
C LEU A 78 27.61 -10.76 -0.97
N LYS A 79 27.52 -9.43 -1.09
CA LYS A 79 28.58 -8.54 -1.57
C LYS A 79 28.98 -7.57 -0.46
N SER A 80 30.26 -7.25 -0.36
CA SER A 80 30.73 -6.17 0.51
C SER A 80 30.33 -4.82 -0.06
N THR A 81 29.77 -3.94 0.77
CA THR A 81 29.56 -2.52 0.46
C THR A 81 30.71 -1.66 0.99
N ALA A 82 31.56 -2.22 1.87
CA ALA A 82 32.71 -1.56 2.47
C ALA A 82 33.99 -1.77 1.63
N ALA A 83 34.91 -0.81 1.67
CA ALA A 83 36.20 -0.89 0.95
C ALA A 83 37.09 -2.04 1.45
N SER A 84 37.00 -2.41 2.71
CA SER A 84 37.76 -3.51 3.32
C SER A 84 36.91 -4.10 4.47
N LEU A 85 36.14 -5.14 4.17
CA LEU A 85 35.27 -5.81 5.13
C LEU A 85 36.03 -6.94 5.81
N THR A 86 36.44 -6.74 7.05
CA THR A 86 37.18 -7.72 7.85
C THR A 86 36.26 -8.57 8.75
N SER A 87 35.04 -8.09 9.01
CA SER A 87 34.02 -8.76 9.79
C SER A 87 32.65 -8.19 9.44
N PHE A 88 31.63 -9.01 9.46
CA PHE A 88 30.24 -8.60 9.29
C PHE A 88 29.34 -9.44 10.19
N PHE A 89 28.08 -9.04 10.31
CA PHE A 89 27.12 -9.86 11.04
C PHE A 89 25.83 -10.10 10.27
N LEU A 90 25.20 -11.21 10.62
CA LEU A 90 23.83 -11.55 10.27
C LEU A 90 22.99 -11.54 11.54
N ASP A 91 21.72 -11.16 11.40
CA ASP A 91 20.75 -11.30 12.46
C ASP A 91 20.36 -12.79 12.56
N LEU A 92 20.41 -13.33 13.75
CA LEU A 92 19.97 -14.69 14.06
C LEU A 92 19.71 -14.82 15.54
N ASN A 93 18.51 -15.25 15.88
CA ASN A 93 18.10 -15.44 17.27
C ASN A 93 18.98 -16.47 17.98
N SER A 94 19.66 -16.07 19.03
CA SER A 94 20.51 -16.95 19.83
C SER A 94 19.71 -17.66 20.91
N THR A 95 20.16 -18.85 21.29
CA THR A 95 19.60 -19.61 22.42
C THR A 95 19.71 -18.78 23.71
N THR A 96 18.59 -18.47 24.32
CA THR A 96 18.55 -17.82 25.64
C THR A 96 17.97 -18.80 26.65
N SER A 97 18.84 -19.29 27.57
CA SER A 97 18.44 -19.78 28.89
C SER A 97 17.56 -21.07 29.02
N SER A 98 17.06 -21.23 30.19
CA SER A 98 16.37 -22.24 30.96
C SER A 98 15.27 -23.08 30.26
N ILE A 99 14.77 -22.68 29.09
CA ILE A 99 13.70 -23.41 28.37
C ILE A 99 14.14 -24.03 27.04
N GLY A 100 15.43 -23.92 26.66
CA GLY A 100 15.96 -24.56 25.44
C GLY A 100 15.48 -23.99 24.11
N ALA A 101 14.82 -22.85 24.14
CA ALA A 101 14.35 -22.17 22.93
C ALA A 101 15.44 -21.30 22.30
N GLY A 102 15.42 -21.17 20.98
CA GLY A 102 16.37 -20.40 20.18
C GLY A 102 17.22 -21.31 19.29
N LEU A 103 18.09 -20.69 18.53
CA LEU A 103 18.93 -21.37 17.56
C LEU A 103 20.38 -21.38 18.01
N ARG A 104 21.07 -22.48 17.75
CA ARG A 104 22.50 -22.65 17.95
C ARG A 104 23.18 -22.84 16.59
N VAL A 105 24.22 -22.05 16.33
CA VAL A 105 25.07 -22.25 15.15
C VAL A 105 26.11 -23.34 15.43
N ASP A 106 26.16 -24.34 14.56
CA ASP A 106 27.10 -25.45 14.66
C ASP A 106 28.38 -25.13 13.88
N SER A 107 28.28 -24.47 12.72
CA SER A 107 29.44 -24.04 11.93
C SER A 107 29.03 -23.04 10.84
N VAL A 108 30.00 -22.24 10.41
CA VAL A 108 29.93 -21.37 9.22
C VAL A 108 31.02 -21.82 8.26
N LYS A 109 30.69 -22.03 6.98
CA LYS A 109 31.64 -22.55 5.99
C LYS A 109 31.59 -21.80 4.67
N VAL A 110 32.74 -21.70 3.99
CA VAL A 110 32.88 -21.38 2.57
C VAL A 110 33.40 -22.62 1.87
N GLY A 111 32.57 -23.29 1.08
CA GLY A 111 32.88 -24.64 0.60
C GLY A 111 33.11 -25.59 1.79
N ASN A 112 34.30 -26.20 1.86
CA ASN A 112 34.70 -27.07 2.97
C ASN A 112 35.45 -26.34 4.09
N GLN A 113 35.83 -25.08 3.91
CA GLN A 113 36.62 -24.30 4.87
C GLN A 113 35.69 -23.69 5.94
N LYS A 114 36.02 -23.91 7.21
CA LYS A 114 35.31 -23.28 8.34
C LYS A 114 35.78 -21.83 8.50
N LEU A 115 34.82 -20.94 8.76
CA LEU A 115 35.10 -19.56 9.15
C LEU A 115 35.00 -19.40 10.67
N ALA A 116 35.75 -18.45 11.21
CA ALA A 116 35.57 -18.01 12.58
C ALA A 116 34.24 -17.24 12.71
N PHE A 117 33.49 -17.53 13.77
CA PHE A 117 32.23 -16.86 14.06
C PHE A 117 31.98 -16.74 15.57
N GLN A 118 31.15 -15.81 15.95
CA GLN A 118 30.57 -15.67 17.27
C GLN A 118 29.04 -15.50 17.16
N HIS A 119 28.29 -16.33 17.87
CA HIS A 119 26.83 -16.23 17.92
C HIS A 119 26.38 -15.89 19.35
N ALA A 120 26.00 -14.65 19.58
CA ALA A 120 25.58 -14.14 20.87
C ALA A 120 24.69 -12.90 20.70
N GLN A 121 23.76 -12.68 21.63
CA GLN A 121 22.87 -11.51 21.63
C GLN A 121 22.09 -11.32 20.32
N ASN A 122 21.60 -12.42 19.74
CA ASN A 122 20.87 -12.47 18.48
C ASN A 122 21.67 -12.01 17.25
N LYS A 123 23.01 -12.01 17.36
CA LYS A 123 23.93 -11.59 16.34
C LYS A 123 24.92 -12.70 16.01
N LEU A 124 24.99 -13.09 14.74
CA LEU A 124 25.99 -14.00 14.20
C LEU A 124 27.09 -13.18 13.51
N THR A 125 28.18 -12.89 14.23
CA THR A 125 29.36 -12.20 13.69
C THR A 125 30.27 -13.20 13.00
N ILE A 126 30.68 -12.92 11.76
CA ILE A 126 31.48 -13.79 10.91
C ILE A 126 32.74 -13.04 10.46
N THR A 127 33.88 -13.72 10.52
CA THR A 127 35.17 -13.21 10.05
C THR A 127 35.58 -13.94 8.78
N PRO A 128 35.59 -13.28 7.60
CA PRO A 128 36.11 -13.86 6.36
C PRO A 128 37.59 -14.19 6.50
N THR A 129 38.07 -15.16 5.72
CA THR A 129 39.51 -15.55 5.73
C THR A 129 40.45 -14.47 5.18
N GLN A 130 39.92 -13.60 4.32
CA GLN A 130 40.57 -12.40 3.79
C GLN A 130 39.58 -11.24 3.78
N PRO A 131 40.01 -10.00 3.97
CA PRO A 131 39.14 -8.84 3.84
C PRO A 131 38.48 -8.79 2.46
N LEU A 132 37.18 -8.48 2.41
CA LEU A 132 36.45 -8.33 1.15
C LEU A 132 36.44 -6.86 0.73
N SER A 133 36.80 -6.60 -0.52
CA SER A 133 36.69 -5.26 -1.11
C SER A 133 35.29 -4.95 -1.57
N THR A 134 34.98 -3.68 -1.82
CA THR A 134 33.66 -3.25 -2.31
C THR A 134 33.23 -4.03 -3.56
N GLY A 135 32.02 -4.56 -3.54
CA GLY A 135 31.45 -5.37 -4.63
C GLY A 135 31.92 -6.81 -4.66
N GLN A 136 32.93 -7.18 -3.87
CA GLN A 136 33.42 -8.56 -3.82
C GLN A 136 32.36 -9.46 -3.18
N ALA A 137 32.02 -10.55 -3.90
CA ALA A 137 31.03 -11.52 -3.44
C ALA A 137 31.64 -12.57 -2.50
N LEU A 138 30.86 -13.02 -1.55
CA LEU A 138 31.13 -14.17 -0.69
C LEU A 138 29.90 -15.07 -0.64
N THR A 139 30.08 -16.37 -0.88
CA THR A 139 29.03 -17.38 -0.63
C THR A 139 29.45 -18.25 0.54
N LEU A 140 28.63 -18.27 1.58
CA LEU A 140 28.84 -19.06 2.79
C LEU A 140 27.60 -19.89 3.15
N THR A 141 27.80 -20.94 3.95
CA THR A 141 26.70 -21.73 4.50
C THR A 141 26.79 -21.76 6.02
N VAL A 142 25.69 -21.38 6.67
CA VAL A 142 25.51 -21.43 8.12
C VAL A 142 24.73 -22.68 8.45
N PHE A 143 25.31 -23.56 9.27
CA PHE A 143 24.66 -24.76 9.80
C PHE A 143 24.19 -24.46 11.23
N TYR A 144 22.92 -24.69 11.48
CA TYR A 144 22.30 -24.36 12.77
C TYR A 144 21.15 -25.31 13.10
N GLN A 145 20.74 -25.32 14.36
CA GLN A 145 19.63 -26.11 14.83
C GLN A 145 19.01 -25.55 16.11
N GLY A 146 17.78 -25.96 16.39
CA GLY A 146 17.07 -25.61 17.62
C GLY A 146 15.56 -25.61 17.43
N VAL A 147 14.89 -24.98 18.36
CA VAL A 147 13.47 -24.64 18.26
C VAL A 147 13.37 -23.12 18.08
N PRO A 148 12.96 -22.63 16.91
CA PRO A 148 12.82 -21.21 16.70
C PRO A 148 11.97 -20.56 17.76
N ASN A 149 12.48 -19.50 18.33
CA ASN A 149 11.85 -18.54 19.24
C ASN A 149 10.82 -19.06 20.27
N GLY A 150 11.11 -20.17 20.93
CA GLY A 150 10.43 -20.53 22.17
C GLY A 150 9.07 -21.20 22.05
N GLY A 151 8.81 -21.94 21.01
CA GLY A 151 7.58 -22.73 20.88
C GLY A 151 6.44 -22.00 20.15
N PRO A 152 5.17 -22.35 20.37
CA PRO A 152 4.04 -22.02 19.48
C PRO A 152 3.70 -20.53 19.34
N GLN A 153 4.63 -19.62 19.64
CA GLN A 153 4.32 -18.21 19.86
C GLN A 153 5.40 -17.26 19.31
N GLY A 154 5.75 -17.35 18.03
CA GLY A 154 6.76 -16.49 17.43
C GLY A 154 6.53 -16.31 15.93
N SER A 155 7.57 -15.85 15.24
CA SER A 155 7.60 -15.75 13.78
C SER A 155 7.67 -17.11 13.08
N PHE A 156 7.80 -18.19 13.86
CA PHE A 156 7.86 -19.56 13.41
C PHE A 156 7.15 -20.46 14.41
N GLY A 157 6.14 -21.19 13.97
CA GLY A 157 5.28 -21.99 14.86
C GLY A 157 5.27 -23.48 14.55
N PHE A 158 5.09 -24.28 15.62
CA PHE A 158 4.75 -25.69 15.60
C PHE A 158 3.45 -25.84 16.37
N GLU A 159 2.34 -25.95 15.66
CA GLU A 159 1.00 -25.99 16.24
C GLU A 159 0.18 -27.11 15.64
N ASN A 160 -1.08 -27.20 16.00
CA ASN A 160 -2.05 -28.05 15.34
C ASN A 160 -3.14 -27.20 14.70
N HIS A 161 -3.91 -27.76 13.78
CA HIS A 161 -5.14 -27.16 13.32
C HIS A 161 -6.08 -26.87 14.50
N GLU A 162 -6.88 -25.81 14.40
CA GLU A 162 -7.74 -25.38 15.52
C GLU A 162 -8.72 -26.48 15.97
N THR A 163 -9.17 -27.29 15.03
CA THR A 163 -10.25 -28.28 15.25
C THR A 163 -9.78 -29.75 15.22
N THR A 164 -8.52 -29.98 14.89
CA THR A 164 -7.93 -31.35 14.82
C THR A 164 -6.61 -31.42 15.58
N THR A 165 -6.00 -32.59 15.59
CA THR A 165 -4.64 -32.80 16.13
C THR A 165 -3.57 -32.83 15.04
N ASP A 166 -3.93 -32.47 13.80
CA ASP A 166 -3.00 -32.48 12.68
C ASP A 166 -1.97 -31.36 12.83
N PRO A 167 -0.67 -31.67 12.78
CA PRO A 167 0.36 -30.67 12.97
C PRO A 167 0.45 -29.68 11.81
N VAL A 168 0.79 -28.45 12.13
CA VAL A 168 1.17 -27.40 11.18
C VAL A 168 2.47 -26.75 11.62
N ILE A 169 3.40 -26.56 10.67
CA ILE A 169 4.62 -25.80 10.87
C ILE A 169 4.55 -24.61 9.91
N TRP A 170 4.74 -23.40 10.40
CA TRP A 170 4.50 -22.18 9.65
C TRP A 170 5.46 -21.06 10.04
N SER A 171 5.57 -20.04 9.18
CA SER A 171 6.32 -18.81 9.47
C SER A 171 5.50 -17.57 9.19
N LEU A 172 5.73 -16.48 9.96
CA LEU A 172 5.29 -15.12 9.72
C LEU A 172 6.36 -14.19 10.26
N SER A 173 7.13 -13.56 9.39
CA SER A 173 8.38 -12.88 9.74
C SER A 173 8.28 -11.35 9.82
N GLU A 174 7.22 -10.72 9.35
CA GLU A 174 7.08 -9.28 9.40
C GLU A 174 6.80 -8.76 10.81
N PRO A 175 7.44 -7.69 11.28
CA PRO A 175 8.48 -6.90 10.60
C PRO A 175 9.90 -7.39 10.88
N TYR A 176 10.19 -8.10 11.98
CA TYR A 176 11.53 -8.40 12.50
C TYR A 176 11.71 -9.87 12.89
N GLY A 177 10.98 -10.77 12.27
CA GLY A 177 10.93 -12.15 12.67
C GLY A 177 11.68 -13.13 11.77
N ALA A 178 12.26 -12.69 10.66
CA ALA A 178 13.01 -13.58 9.78
C ALA A 178 14.22 -14.19 10.50
N SER A 179 14.92 -13.40 11.29
CA SER A 179 16.06 -13.83 12.11
C SER A 179 15.70 -14.77 13.25
N ASP A 180 14.43 -15.00 13.54
CA ASP A 180 13.99 -15.98 14.53
C ASP A 180 14.19 -17.42 14.04
N TRP A 181 14.28 -17.68 12.71
CA TRP A 181 14.34 -19.03 12.18
C TRP A 181 15.40 -19.28 11.10
N PHE A 182 15.99 -18.22 10.49
CA PHE A 182 17.16 -18.35 9.63
C PHE A 182 18.08 -17.13 9.71
N PRO A 183 19.40 -17.30 9.49
CA PRO A 183 20.34 -16.18 9.48
C PRO A 183 20.09 -15.27 8.26
N CYS A 184 19.86 -13.99 8.51
CA CYS A 184 19.57 -13.02 7.47
C CYS A 184 20.06 -11.62 7.85
N ARG A 185 19.95 -10.69 6.93
CA ARG A 185 19.95 -9.25 7.22
C ARG A 185 18.49 -8.84 7.38
N ASP A 186 18.05 -8.65 8.63
CA ASP A 186 16.62 -8.52 8.96
C ASP A 186 16.10 -7.10 8.75
N THR A 187 16.05 -6.69 7.49
CA THR A 187 15.54 -5.38 7.04
C THR A 187 14.89 -5.48 5.67
N PRO A 188 13.75 -4.81 5.42
CA PRO A 188 13.15 -4.78 4.09
C PRO A 188 13.98 -3.98 3.07
N ALA A 189 14.95 -3.17 3.54
CA ALA A 189 15.83 -2.38 2.67
C ALA A 189 16.76 -3.23 1.78
N ASP A 190 16.94 -4.51 2.12
CA ASP A 190 17.86 -5.43 1.44
C ASP A 190 17.07 -6.60 0.83
N LYS A 191 16.73 -6.49 -0.44
CA LYS A 191 16.04 -7.56 -1.17
C LYS A 191 17.07 -8.47 -1.85
N ALA A 192 17.07 -9.75 -1.48
CA ALA A 192 17.87 -10.74 -2.22
C ALA A 192 17.35 -10.88 -3.66
N ASP A 193 18.25 -10.98 -4.64
CA ASP A 193 17.92 -11.14 -6.07
C ASP A 193 17.08 -12.40 -6.34
N SER A 194 17.24 -13.43 -5.48
CA SER A 194 16.52 -14.70 -5.55
C SER A 194 16.62 -15.48 -4.24
N SER A 195 15.76 -16.50 -4.09
CA SER A 195 15.86 -17.43 -2.99
C SER A 195 15.49 -18.87 -3.40
N SER A 196 15.88 -19.84 -2.59
CA SER A 196 15.36 -21.20 -2.67
C SER A 196 15.11 -21.76 -1.28
N VAL A 197 14.07 -22.57 -1.15
CA VAL A 197 13.73 -23.24 0.11
C VAL A 197 13.54 -24.72 -0.15
N ARG A 198 14.40 -25.52 0.45
CA ARG A 198 14.32 -26.98 0.50
C ARG A 198 13.75 -27.37 1.85
N ILE A 199 12.61 -28.05 1.85
CA ILE A 199 11.92 -28.45 3.07
C ILE A 199 11.84 -29.98 3.11
N THR A 200 12.45 -30.59 4.11
CA THR A 200 12.35 -32.02 4.40
C THR A 200 11.50 -32.21 5.66
N ALA A 201 10.36 -32.87 5.53
CA ALA A 201 9.40 -33.13 6.60
C ALA A 201 8.80 -34.54 6.47
N PRO A 202 8.04 -35.07 7.45
CA PRO A 202 7.34 -36.32 7.33
C PRO A 202 6.51 -36.44 6.05
N ALA A 203 6.54 -37.60 5.37
CA ALA A 203 6.03 -37.75 4.01
C ALA A 203 4.51 -37.53 3.85
N GLN A 204 3.74 -37.57 4.94
CA GLN A 204 2.31 -37.29 4.94
C GLN A 204 2.00 -35.79 4.77
N PHE A 205 2.98 -34.89 4.97
CA PHE A 205 2.77 -33.47 4.86
C PHE A 205 3.09 -32.93 3.46
N VAL A 206 2.38 -31.89 3.06
CA VAL A 206 2.68 -31.02 1.93
C VAL A 206 3.46 -29.83 2.46
N SER A 207 4.60 -29.52 1.84
CA SER A 207 5.48 -28.42 2.24
C SER A 207 5.49 -27.35 1.17
N ILE A 208 5.13 -26.12 1.54
CA ILE A 208 4.91 -24.99 0.65
C ILE A 208 5.91 -23.88 0.96
N SER A 209 6.36 -23.17 -0.08
CA SER A 209 7.16 -21.95 0.01
C SER A 209 6.97 -21.07 -1.23
N ASN A 210 7.72 -19.97 -1.28
CA ASN A 210 7.71 -18.98 -2.35
C ASN A 210 8.20 -19.55 -3.69
N GLY A 211 7.73 -18.93 -4.77
CA GLY A 211 8.23 -19.24 -6.10
C GLY A 211 7.63 -20.53 -6.69
N LYS A 212 8.41 -21.23 -7.49
CA LYS A 212 8.02 -22.42 -8.25
C LYS A 212 8.53 -23.70 -7.58
N LEU A 213 7.69 -24.72 -7.48
CA LEU A 213 8.11 -26.06 -7.10
C LEU A 213 8.99 -26.66 -8.22
N ILE A 214 10.24 -26.96 -7.87
CA ILE A 214 11.22 -27.51 -8.80
C ILE A 214 11.24 -29.02 -8.77
N ASN A 215 11.19 -29.62 -7.56
CA ASN A 215 11.27 -31.04 -7.37
C ASN A 215 10.62 -31.50 -6.05
N THR A 216 10.14 -32.72 -6.05
CA THR A 216 9.67 -33.43 -4.87
C THR A 216 10.35 -34.79 -4.81
N THR A 217 10.96 -35.16 -3.67
CA THR A 217 11.69 -36.40 -3.50
C THR A 217 11.16 -37.17 -2.26
N ASN A 218 10.75 -38.41 -2.44
CA ASN A 218 10.46 -39.29 -1.31
C ASN A 218 11.77 -39.91 -0.82
N ASN A 219 12.06 -39.75 0.45
CA ASN A 219 13.28 -40.27 1.07
C ASN A 219 13.05 -41.63 1.71
N ALA A 220 14.12 -42.47 1.81
CA ALA A 220 14.03 -43.80 2.38
C ALA A 220 13.73 -43.81 3.89
N ASP A 221 13.91 -42.69 4.58
CA ASP A 221 13.67 -42.51 6.01
C ASP A 221 12.22 -42.09 6.35
N GLY A 222 11.28 -42.21 5.39
CA GLY A 222 9.88 -41.87 5.59
C GLY A 222 9.58 -40.36 5.54
N THR A 223 10.56 -39.53 5.11
CA THR A 223 10.37 -38.11 4.88
C THR A 223 10.17 -37.81 3.39
N ARG A 224 9.67 -36.59 3.11
CA ARG A 224 9.57 -36.05 1.76
C ARG A 224 10.25 -34.69 1.71
N THR A 225 11.00 -34.44 0.64
CA THR A 225 11.70 -33.18 0.40
C THR A 225 11.04 -32.45 -0.74
N TYR A 226 10.69 -31.17 -0.52
CA TYR A 226 10.21 -30.23 -1.53
C TYR A 226 11.28 -29.19 -1.77
N LEU A 227 11.60 -28.89 -3.05
CA LEU A 227 12.49 -27.81 -3.44
C LEU A 227 11.71 -26.74 -4.16
N TRP A 228 11.59 -25.56 -3.54
CA TRP A 228 11.00 -24.35 -4.09
C TRP A 228 12.09 -23.38 -4.52
N LYS A 229 11.87 -22.65 -5.62
CA LYS A 229 12.77 -21.62 -6.11
C LYS A 229 12.00 -20.36 -6.46
N ASN A 230 12.38 -19.26 -5.85
CA ASN A 230 11.95 -17.92 -6.19
C ASN A 230 13.06 -17.24 -7.01
N SER A 231 12.71 -16.76 -8.22
CA SER A 231 13.62 -16.18 -9.20
C SER A 231 13.45 -14.68 -9.38
N TYR A 232 12.71 -14.05 -8.48
CA TYR A 232 12.52 -12.60 -8.42
C TYR A 232 13.13 -12.05 -7.13
N PRO A 233 13.48 -10.77 -7.09
CA PRO A 233 13.90 -10.15 -5.84
C PRO A 233 12.84 -10.29 -4.75
N ILE A 234 13.29 -10.58 -3.54
CA ILE A 234 12.43 -10.87 -2.39
C ILE A 234 13.02 -10.28 -1.11
N ALA A 235 12.19 -9.59 -0.33
CA ALA A 235 12.57 -9.19 1.02
C ALA A 235 12.58 -10.40 1.96
N GLN A 236 13.47 -10.40 2.93
CA GLN A 236 13.68 -11.52 3.83
C GLN A 236 12.41 -11.93 4.60
N TYR A 237 11.57 -10.95 4.99
CA TYR A 237 10.35 -11.20 5.75
C TYR A 237 9.24 -11.88 4.92
N LEU A 238 9.35 -11.83 3.59
CA LEU A 238 8.42 -12.47 2.65
C LEU A 238 8.79 -13.92 2.34
N ILE A 239 10.00 -14.37 2.72
CA ILE A 239 10.37 -15.79 2.63
C ILE A 239 9.58 -16.56 3.67
N SER A 240 8.87 -17.59 3.23
CA SER A 240 7.93 -18.30 4.09
C SER A 240 7.94 -19.81 3.90
N ILE A 241 7.46 -20.52 4.92
CA ILE A 241 7.12 -21.93 4.84
C ILE A 241 5.73 -22.19 5.43
N ALA A 242 5.06 -23.19 4.89
CA ALA A 242 3.86 -23.79 5.46
C ALA A 242 3.90 -25.31 5.22
N VAL A 243 3.75 -26.12 6.29
CA VAL A 243 3.87 -27.57 6.24
C VAL A 243 2.75 -28.19 7.04
N SER A 244 1.86 -28.93 6.37
CA SER A 244 0.75 -29.65 7.00
C SER A 244 0.17 -30.70 6.02
N ASN A 245 -0.93 -31.37 6.39
CA ASN A 245 -1.69 -32.32 5.56
C ASN A 245 -2.63 -31.61 4.55
N TYR A 246 -2.23 -30.50 3.96
CA TYR A 246 -3.07 -29.66 3.09
C TYR A 246 -3.78 -30.42 1.98
N ALA A 247 -5.06 -30.09 1.77
CA ALA A 247 -5.78 -30.32 0.54
C ALA A 247 -5.46 -29.21 -0.48
N GLN A 248 -5.31 -29.59 -1.75
CA GLN A 248 -5.06 -28.63 -2.84
C GLN A 248 -6.33 -28.32 -3.61
N TYR A 249 -6.47 -27.05 -4.01
CA TYR A 249 -7.50 -26.58 -4.92
C TYR A 249 -6.89 -25.60 -5.92
N ASP A 250 -7.04 -25.88 -7.22
CA ASP A 250 -6.43 -25.10 -8.28
C ASP A 250 -7.45 -24.21 -8.99
N THR A 251 -7.09 -22.94 -9.18
CA THR A 251 -7.87 -21.95 -9.91
C THR A 251 -6.96 -21.16 -10.87
N PRO A 252 -6.49 -21.77 -11.99
CA PRO A 252 -5.49 -21.15 -12.85
C PRO A 252 -5.97 -19.83 -13.43
N PHE A 253 -5.05 -18.85 -13.53
CA PHE A 253 -5.30 -17.56 -14.16
C PHE A 253 -4.63 -17.47 -15.53
N ASN A 254 -5.41 -17.15 -16.56
CA ASN A 254 -4.92 -17.01 -17.92
C ASN A 254 -4.64 -15.54 -18.24
N TYR A 255 -3.40 -15.23 -18.62
CA TYR A 255 -2.93 -13.92 -19.04
C TYR A 255 -2.31 -13.99 -20.44
N GLY A 256 -3.03 -13.54 -21.44
CA GLY A 256 -2.66 -13.73 -22.83
C GLY A 256 -2.52 -15.23 -23.17
N ASN A 257 -1.34 -15.61 -23.66
CA ASN A 257 -1.02 -17.01 -23.97
C ASN A 257 -0.34 -17.77 -22.80
N GLN A 258 -0.27 -17.17 -21.62
CA GLN A 258 0.34 -17.77 -20.43
C GLN A 258 -0.76 -18.20 -19.44
N SER A 259 -0.56 -19.35 -18.80
CA SER A 259 -1.39 -19.78 -17.67
C SER A 259 -0.55 -19.74 -16.41
N LEU A 260 -0.94 -18.86 -15.47
CA LEU A 260 -0.35 -18.78 -14.15
C LEU A 260 -0.99 -19.85 -13.26
N PRO A 261 -0.23 -20.77 -12.68
CA PRO A 261 -0.75 -21.65 -11.63
C PRO A 261 -1.23 -20.82 -10.43
N VAL A 262 -2.47 -21.02 -10.01
CA VAL A 262 -3.02 -20.48 -8.77
C VAL A 262 -3.48 -21.66 -7.94
N THR A 263 -2.73 -21.97 -6.89
CA THR A 263 -2.94 -23.15 -6.07
C THR A 263 -3.19 -22.76 -4.61
N HIS A 264 -4.27 -23.23 -4.06
CA HIS A 264 -4.66 -23.00 -2.68
C HIS A 264 -4.39 -24.27 -1.87
N TYR A 265 -3.69 -24.12 -0.76
CA TYR A 265 -3.34 -25.17 0.19
C TYR A 265 -4.11 -24.92 1.47
N ILE A 266 -5.21 -25.64 1.63
CA ILE A 266 -6.21 -25.40 2.67
C ILE A 266 -6.28 -26.63 3.56
N TYR A 267 -6.57 -26.48 4.83
CA TYR A 267 -6.82 -27.62 5.71
C TYR A 267 -8.00 -28.44 5.19
N PRO A 268 -7.90 -29.78 5.19
CA PRO A 268 -8.93 -30.63 4.60
C PRO A 268 -10.35 -30.33 5.09
N GLU A 269 -10.48 -30.02 6.38
CA GLU A 269 -11.75 -29.70 7.04
C GLU A 269 -12.34 -28.34 6.63
N ASN A 270 -11.53 -27.43 6.08
CA ASN A 270 -11.93 -26.08 5.73
C ASN A 270 -12.15 -25.89 4.22
N LEU A 271 -11.64 -26.77 3.36
CA LEU A 271 -11.62 -26.57 1.90
C LEU A 271 -13.02 -26.31 1.33
N GLU A 272 -13.99 -27.15 1.62
CA GLU A 272 -15.34 -27.00 1.06
C GLU A 272 -16.02 -25.72 1.54
N ARG A 273 -15.72 -25.26 2.74
CA ARG A 273 -16.24 -24.01 3.30
C ARG A 273 -15.76 -22.78 2.52
N PHE A 274 -14.48 -22.76 2.10
CA PHE A 274 -13.86 -21.56 1.51
C PHE A 274 -13.69 -21.63 -0.02
N LYS A 275 -13.99 -22.75 -0.62
CA LYS A 275 -13.80 -23.01 -2.05
C LYS A 275 -14.44 -21.95 -2.96
N ALA A 276 -15.64 -21.46 -2.60
CA ALA A 276 -16.32 -20.42 -3.36
C ALA A 276 -15.56 -19.07 -3.33
N ASN A 277 -14.97 -18.70 -2.19
CA ASN A 277 -14.19 -17.47 -2.06
C ASN A 277 -12.85 -17.59 -2.80
N LEU A 278 -12.17 -18.74 -2.67
CA LEU A 278 -10.92 -19.02 -3.37
C LEU A 278 -11.08 -19.00 -4.90
N ALA A 279 -12.24 -19.43 -5.40
CA ALA A 279 -12.57 -19.40 -6.83
C ALA A 279 -12.66 -17.97 -7.41
N LEU A 280 -12.73 -16.93 -6.57
CA LEU A 280 -12.73 -15.52 -6.99
C LEU A 280 -11.31 -15.01 -7.34
N THR A 281 -10.25 -15.69 -6.93
CA THR A 281 -8.86 -15.26 -7.08
C THR A 281 -8.48 -14.93 -8.53
N PRO A 282 -8.83 -15.71 -9.57
CA PRO A 282 -8.53 -15.35 -10.96
C PRO A 282 -9.20 -14.04 -11.40
N ALA A 283 -10.44 -13.79 -10.97
CA ALA A 283 -11.15 -12.55 -11.29
C ALA A 283 -10.48 -11.33 -10.62
N MET A 284 -10.00 -11.48 -9.37
CA MET A 284 -9.23 -10.45 -8.68
C MET A 284 -7.87 -10.20 -9.35
N LEU A 285 -7.17 -11.26 -9.78
CA LEU A 285 -5.93 -11.15 -10.57
C LEU A 285 -6.17 -10.36 -11.86
N GLN A 286 -7.27 -10.61 -12.56
CA GLN A 286 -7.63 -9.85 -13.77
C GLN A 286 -7.93 -8.39 -13.45
N LEU A 287 -8.71 -8.12 -12.39
CA LEU A 287 -9.02 -6.77 -11.93
C LEU A 287 -7.74 -5.98 -11.66
N PHE A 288 -6.85 -6.50 -10.82
CA PHE A 288 -5.64 -5.81 -10.42
C PHE A 288 -4.60 -5.72 -11.54
N THR A 289 -4.55 -6.71 -12.43
CA THR A 289 -3.77 -6.62 -13.67
C THR A 289 -4.21 -5.43 -14.53
N ASN A 290 -5.52 -5.20 -14.67
CA ASN A 290 -6.05 -4.07 -15.41
C ASN A 290 -5.77 -2.72 -14.72
N ARG A 291 -5.77 -2.69 -13.39
CA ARG A 291 -5.58 -1.47 -12.59
C ARG A 291 -4.11 -1.11 -12.39
N PHE A 292 -3.25 -2.09 -12.10
CA PHE A 292 -1.87 -1.90 -11.68
C PHE A 292 -0.83 -2.34 -12.73
N GLY A 293 -1.24 -3.13 -13.72
CA GLY A 293 -0.36 -3.78 -14.69
C GLY A 293 -0.21 -5.28 -14.41
N PRO A 294 0.54 -6.00 -15.25
CA PRO A 294 0.66 -7.46 -15.16
C PRO A 294 1.03 -7.94 -13.76
N TYR A 295 0.49 -9.12 -13.38
CA TYR A 295 0.88 -9.77 -12.13
C TYR A 295 2.40 -9.90 -12.06
N PRO A 296 3.06 -9.47 -10.97
CA PRO A 296 4.52 -9.34 -10.96
C PRO A 296 5.30 -10.64 -11.17
N PHE A 297 4.75 -11.75 -10.71
CA PHE A 297 5.44 -13.04 -10.64
C PHE A 297 4.89 -14.06 -11.64
N LEU A 298 4.55 -13.61 -12.86
CA LEU A 298 3.92 -14.44 -13.91
C LEU A 298 4.69 -15.71 -14.29
N ARG A 299 6.00 -15.77 -14.05
CA ARG A 299 6.82 -16.96 -14.35
C ARG A 299 6.79 -18.00 -13.24
N GLU A 300 6.09 -17.73 -12.13
CA GLU A 300 6.06 -18.60 -10.96
C GLU A 300 4.65 -19.10 -10.67
N LYS A 301 3.99 -18.60 -9.65
CA LYS A 301 2.64 -18.97 -9.24
C LYS A 301 1.99 -17.86 -8.45
N TYR A 302 0.72 -18.04 -8.09
CA TYR A 302 0.08 -17.42 -6.93
C TYR A 302 -0.72 -18.47 -6.17
N GLY A 303 -1.20 -18.14 -4.99
CA GLY A 303 -2.11 -18.96 -4.21
C GLY A 303 -2.12 -18.59 -2.75
N HIS A 304 -2.71 -19.46 -1.97
CA HIS A 304 -2.88 -19.25 -0.53
C HIS A 304 -2.40 -20.51 0.22
N ALA A 305 -1.85 -20.33 1.42
CA ALA A 305 -1.60 -21.38 2.36
C ALA A 305 -2.32 -21.06 3.68
N GLU A 306 -3.20 -21.93 4.13
CA GLU A 306 -3.85 -21.74 5.43
C GLU A 306 -2.84 -21.97 6.56
N PHE A 307 -2.90 -21.12 7.60
CA PHE A 307 -2.04 -21.22 8.78
C PHE A 307 -2.87 -21.03 10.06
N PRO A 308 -2.37 -21.43 11.25
CA PRO A 308 -3.24 -21.68 12.41
C PRO A 308 -3.68 -20.43 13.15
N LEU A 309 -3.39 -19.22 12.66
CA LEU A 309 -3.93 -18.02 13.25
C LEU A 309 -5.41 -17.90 12.90
N ARG A 310 -6.25 -17.64 13.91
CA ARG A 310 -7.70 -17.61 13.72
C ARG A 310 -8.14 -16.50 12.75
N ASN A 311 -7.55 -15.34 12.89
CA ASN A 311 -7.76 -14.19 12.01
C ASN A 311 -6.38 -13.68 11.61
N GLY A 312 -6.18 -13.42 10.34
CA GLY A 312 -4.92 -12.89 9.85
C GLY A 312 -4.70 -13.17 8.39
N GLY A 313 -3.91 -12.32 7.77
CA GLY A 313 -3.32 -12.50 6.46
C GLY A 313 -1.85 -12.17 6.53
N MET A 314 -1.10 -12.64 5.56
CA MET A 314 0.29 -12.27 5.34
C MET A 314 0.64 -12.44 3.87
N GLU A 315 1.13 -11.41 3.28
CA GLU A 315 1.42 -11.27 1.85
C GLU A 315 2.63 -12.05 1.36
N HIS A 316 3.02 -13.14 1.97
CA HIS A 316 4.21 -13.88 1.52
C HIS A 316 4.26 -14.00 0.00
N GLN A 317 5.37 -13.56 -0.59
CA GLN A 317 5.52 -13.43 -2.04
C GLN A 317 5.13 -14.72 -2.75
N THR A 318 4.20 -14.65 -3.69
CA THR A 318 3.62 -15.73 -4.51
C THR A 318 2.75 -16.76 -3.77
N VAL A 319 2.61 -16.68 -2.45
CA VAL A 319 1.72 -17.57 -1.67
C VAL A 319 1.30 -16.87 -0.37
N SER A 320 0.19 -16.15 -0.39
CA SER A 320 -0.31 -15.46 0.81
C SER A 320 -0.74 -16.48 1.88
N SER A 321 -0.33 -16.22 3.12
CA SER A 321 -0.75 -17.04 4.25
C SER A 321 -2.05 -16.52 4.82
N MET A 322 -3.03 -17.41 5.04
CA MET A 322 -4.40 -17.03 5.39
C MET A 322 -4.82 -17.70 6.69
N GLY A 323 -5.28 -16.89 7.64
CA GLY A 323 -5.85 -17.41 8.88
C GLY A 323 -7.16 -18.18 8.66
N VAL A 324 -7.46 -19.11 9.54
CA VAL A 324 -8.62 -20.02 9.46
C VAL A 324 -9.97 -19.26 9.26
N GLY A 325 -10.11 -18.05 9.78
CA GLY A 325 -11.30 -17.21 9.63
C GLY A 325 -11.18 -16.12 8.56
N SER A 326 -10.06 -16.00 7.86
CA SER A 326 -9.72 -14.84 7.01
C SER A 326 -9.79 -15.11 5.51
N LEU A 327 -10.29 -16.27 5.08
CA LEU A 327 -10.50 -16.58 3.66
C LEU A 327 -11.78 -15.91 3.12
N THR A 328 -11.94 -14.60 3.38
CA THR A 328 -13.01 -13.76 2.81
C THR A 328 -12.52 -13.05 1.55
N PRO A 329 -13.42 -12.63 0.65
CA PRO A 329 -13.03 -11.94 -0.58
C PRO A 329 -12.20 -10.68 -0.32
N GLU A 330 -12.50 -9.92 0.73
CA GLU A 330 -11.81 -8.67 1.06
C GLU A 330 -10.38 -8.95 1.53
N VAL A 331 -10.16 -9.97 2.37
CA VAL A 331 -8.82 -10.38 2.81
C VAL A 331 -8.01 -10.93 1.64
N ILE A 332 -8.63 -11.77 0.78
CA ILE A 332 -7.97 -12.27 -0.44
C ILE A 332 -7.54 -11.10 -1.35
N ALA A 333 -8.39 -10.08 -1.51
CA ALA A 333 -8.08 -8.89 -2.31
C ALA A 333 -6.93 -8.06 -1.70
N HIS A 334 -6.90 -7.93 -0.36
CA HIS A 334 -5.83 -7.27 0.38
C HIS A 334 -4.48 -7.95 0.15
N GLU A 335 -4.39 -9.24 0.48
CA GLU A 335 -3.16 -10.01 0.36
C GLU A 335 -2.68 -10.15 -1.11
N LEU A 336 -3.61 -10.22 -2.06
CA LEU A 336 -3.26 -10.22 -3.46
C LEU A 336 -2.72 -8.86 -3.94
N THR A 337 -3.26 -7.73 -3.43
CA THR A 337 -2.79 -6.39 -3.79
C THR A 337 -1.35 -6.17 -3.37
N HIS A 338 -0.94 -6.74 -2.25
CA HIS A 338 0.44 -6.69 -1.78
C HIS A 338 1.45 -7.24 -2.79
N GLN A 339 1.05 -8.16 -3.68
CA GLN A 339 1.98 -8.69 -4.68
C GLN A 339 2.56 -7.57 -5.59
N TRP A 340 1.84 -6.44 -5.77
CA TRP A 340 2.34 -5.23 -6.44
C TRP A 340 2.93 -4.23 -5.45
N PHE A 341 2.27 -4.00 -4.29
CA PHE A 341 2.61 -2.99 -3.28
C PHE A 341 2.96 -3.66 -1.95
N GLY A 342 4.23 -3.98 -1.75
CA GLY A 342 4.76 -4.78 -0.65
C GLY A 342 5.80 -5.78 -1.17
N ASP A 343 5.43 -6.59 -2.16
CA ASP A 343 6.30 -7.65 -2.69
C ASP A 343 7.13 -7.18 -3.89
N LYS A 344 6.49 -6.67 -4.95
CA LYS A 344 7.23 -6.14 -6.09
C LYS A 344 7.98 -4.88 -5.72
N ILE A 345 7.31 -3.91 -5.14
CA ILE A 345 7.91 -2.71 -4.57
C ILE A 345 7.67 -2.73 -3.07
N THR A 346 8.72 -2.88 -2.30
CA THR A 346 8.67 -3.01 -0.84
C THR A 346 8.99 -1.67 -0.20
N CYS A 347 8.36 -1.29 0.90
CA CYS A 347 8.78 -0.13 1.67
C CYS A 347 10.23 -0.32 2.13
N ARG A 348 11.11 0.70 1.93
CA ARG A 348 12.54 0.61 2.27
C ARG A 348 12.77 0.46 3.77
N ASP A 349 11.90 1.05 4.55
CA ASP A 349 11.93 1.04 6.00
C ASP A 349 10.48 1.07 6.54
N TRP A 350 10.32 0.69 7.80
CA TRP A 350 9.01 0.58 8.43
C TRP A 350 8.34 1.93 8.70
N GLN A 351 9.07 3.05 8.59
CA GLN A 351 8.47 4.38 8.60
C GLN A 351 7.53 4.58 7.40
N ASN A 352 7.84 3.95 6.27
CA ASN A 352 7.10 4.02 5.01
C ASN A 352 6.12 2.86 4.79
N ILE A 353 5.76 2.10 5.82
CA ILE A 353 4.89 0.90 5.74
C ILE A 353 3.52 1.16 5.09
N TRP A 354 3.03 2.39 5.10
CA TRP A 354 1.79 2.76 4.44
C TRP A 354 1.83 2.52 2.91
N LEU A 355 3.02 2.49 2.30
CA LEU A 355 3.21 2.14 0.88
C LEU A 355 2.84 0.68 0.59
N ASN A 356 2.91 -0.19 1.58
CA ASN A 356 2.43 -1.57 1.52
C ASN A 356 0.94 -1.59 1.93
N GLU A 357 0.65 -1.30 3.18
CA GLU A 357 -0.65 -1.53 3.82
C GLU A 357 -1.76 -0.59 3.34
N GLY A 358 -1.44 0.68 3.10
CA GLY A 358 -2.42 1.65 2.60
C GLY A 358 -2.88 1.31 1.19
N PHE A 359 -1.98 0.82 0.33
CA PHE A 359 -2.33 0.36 -1.01
C PHE A 359 -3.09 -0.96 -0.99
N ALA A 360 -2.70 -1.91 -0.14
CA ALA A 360 -3.39 -3.18 -0.01
C ALA A 360 -4.83 -2.98 0.50
N SER A 361 -5.01 -2.16 1.54
CA SER A 361 -6.34 -1.78 2.04
C SER A 361 -7.17 -1.05 0.97
N TYR A 362 -6.54 -0.21 0.16
CA TYR A 362 -7.24 0.42 -0.97
C TYR A 362 -7.61 -0.60 -2.07
N GLY A 363 -6.83 -1.66 -2.25
CA GLY A 363 -7.14 -2.79 -3.12
C GLY A 363 -8.47 -3.48 -2.77
N GLU A 364 -8.78 -3.62 -1.49
CA GLU A 364 -10.09 -4.10 -1.02
C GLU A 364 -11.23 -3.24 -1.56
N ALA A 365 -11.09 -1.90 -1.42
CA ALA A 365 -12.09 -0.96 -1.91
C ALA A 365 -12.26 -1.04 -3.44
N LEU A 366 -11.17 -1.27 -4.20
CA LEU A 366 -11.25 -1.48 -5.66
C LEU A 366 -11.94 -2.80 -6.02
N TYR A 367 -11.75 -3.85 -5.23
CA TYR A 367 -12.50 -5.09 -5.40
C TYR A 367 -14.00 -4.86 -5.15
N VAL A 368 -14.36 -4.19 -4.06
CA VAL A 368 -15.76 -3.84 -3.74
C VAL A 368 -16.34 -2.89 -4.80
N GLU A 369 -15.55 -1.96 -5.38
CA GLU A 369 -15.98 -1.14 -6.52
C GLU A 369 -16.37 -2.02 -7.73
N SER A 370 -15.60 -3.07 -7.99
CA SER A 370 -15.83 -3.96 -9.15
C SER A 370 -17.08 -4.84 -9.02
N THR A 371 -17.47 -5.17 -7.80
CA THR A 371 -18.61 -6.06 -7.50
C THR A 371 -19.87 -5.32 -7.08
N GLY A 372 -19.74 -4.24 -6.32
CA GLY A 372 -20.83 -3.45 -5.74
C GLY A 372 -20.99 -2.05 -6.38
N GLY A 373 -20.22 -1.72 -7.40
CA GLY A 373 -20.25 -0.42 -8.08
C GLY A 373 -19.89 0.75 -7.15
N GLN A 374 -20.22 1.96 -7.57
CA GLN A 374 -19.89 3.19 -6.82
C GLN A 374 -20.56 3.26 -5.44
N SER A 375 -21.74 2.66 -5.28
CA SER A 375 -22.43 2.62 -3.97
C SER A 375 -21.68 1.75 -2.97
N GLY A 376 -21.29 0.55 -3.37
CA GLY A 376 -20.48 -0.36 -2.56
C GLY A 376 -19.14 0.26 -2.20
N TYR A 377 -18.44 0.82 -3.20
CA TYR A 377 -17.18 1.52 -3.00
C TYR A 377 -17.26 2.63 -1.95
N ARG A 378 -18.27 3.53 -2.06
CA ARG A 378 -18.45 4.63 -1.10
C ARG A 378 -18.75 4.13 0.30
N SER A 379 -19.59 3.10 0.42
CA SER A 379 -19.88 2.47 1.70
C SER A 379 -18.61 1.89 2.34
N TYR A 380 -17.79 1.19 1.56
CA TYR A 380 -16.55 0.60 2.03
C TYR A 380 -15.53 1.68 2.46
N MET A 381 -15.35 2.73 1.65
CA MET A 381 -14.48 3.87 2.00
C MET A 381 -14.96 4.63 3.24
N ASN A 382 -16.27 4.67 3.51
CA ASN A 382 -16.81 5.27 4.76
C ASN A 382 -16.35 4.52 6.01
N ASN A 383 -16.17 3.19 5.95
CA ASN A 383 -15.60 2.41 7.05
C ASN A 383 -14.13 2.82 7.28
N PHE A 384 -13.34 2.93 6.22
CA PHE A 384 -11.96 3.43 6.34
C PHE A 384 -11.92 4.85 6.90
N PHE A 385 -12.76 5.76 6.44
CA PHE A 385 -12.82 7.13 6.99
C PHE A 385 -13.21 7.15 8.46
N THR A 386 -14.10 6.26 8.88
CA THR A 386 -14.53 6.17 10.30
C THR A 386 -13.35 5.79 11.20
N ASN A 387 -12.54 4.83 10.77
CA ASN A 387 -11.34 4.42 11.48
C ASN A 387 -10.21 5.44 11.33
N ALA A 388 -9.97 5.97 10.14
CA ALA A 388 -8.93 6.97 9.87
C ALA A 388 -9.09 8.24 10.72
N ARG A 389 -10.32 8.65 11.06
CA ARG A 389 -10.58 9.76 12.00
C ARG A 389 -10.10 9.50 13.42
N ARG A 390 -9.83 8.25 13.78
CA ARG A 390 -9.25 7.86 15.09
C ARG A 390 -7.73 7.76 15.07
N ALA A 391 -7.12 7.90 13.87
CA ALA A 391 -5.67 7.82 13.71
C ALA A 391 -4.97 8.94 14.50
N ALA A 392 -3.95 8.58 15.27
CA ALA A 392 -3.07 9.50 15.97
C ALA A 392 -1.71 9.55 15.29
N GLY A 393 -1.15 10.75 15.17
CA GLY A 393 0.15 11.01 14.56
C GLY A 393 0.14 10.98 13.02
N SER A 394 1.33 11.14 12.45
CA SER A 394 1.59 11.13 11.02
C SER A 394 1.46 9.71 10.44
N LEU A 395 1.11 9.61 9.15
CA LEU A 395 1.10 8.34 8.43
C LEU A 395 2.52 7.76 8.29
N TYR A 396 3.53 8.64 8.17
CA TYR A 396 4.93 8.29 8.33
C TYR A 396 5.20 7.88 9.78
N VAL A 397 5.54 6.61 10.01
CA VAL A 397 5.67 6.03 11.35
C VAL A 397 6.90 6.55 12.08
N GLN A 398 6.72 7.22 13.21
CA GLN A 398 7.83 7.77 13.99
C GLN A 398 8.52 6.73 14.86
N ASN A 399 7.79 5.81 15.45
CA ASN A 399 8.31 4.79 16.37
C ASN A 399 8.22 3.38 15.79
N ILE A 400 9.25 2.98 15.07
CA ILE A 400 9.36 1.64 14.47
C ILE A 400 9.81 0.56 15.46
N SER A 401 10.21 0.92 16.68
CA SER A 401 10.51 -0.06 17.72
C SER A 401 9.25 -0.67 18.32
N ASN A 402 8.11 0.00 18.17
CA ASN A 402 6.82 -0.46 18.64
C ASN A 402 6.02 -1.02 17.45
N ILE A 403 5.81 -2.31 17.44
CA ILE A 403 5.12 -3.04 16.38
C ILE A 403 3.66 -2.60 16.23
N ASN A 404 2.96 -2.34 17.35
CA ASN A 404 1.62 -1.75 17.32
C ASN A 404 1.62 -0.35 16.69
N SER A 405 2.74 0.36 16.74
CA SER A 405 2.89 1.62 16.02
C SER A 405 3.12 1.40 14.51
N ILE A 406 3.85 0.37 14.09
CA ILE A 406 4.03 0.04 12.67
C ILE A 406 2.67 -0.36 12.07
N PHE A 407 1.96 -1.29 12.70
CA PHE A 407 0.69 -1.85 12.23
C PHE A 407 -0.52 -1.25 12.96
N ASP A 408 -0.57 0.08 13.07
CA ASP A 408 -1.72 0.76 13.65
C ASP A 408 -2.90 0.72 12.66
N GLU A 409 -4.02 0.10 13.07
CA GLU A 409 -5.21 -0.12 12.25
C GLU A 409 -5.77 1.18 11.68
N ASN A 410 -5.88 2.21 12.54
CA ASN A 410 -6.51 3.47 12.18
C ASN A 410 -5.59 4.32 11.26
N ARG A 411 -4.29 4.26 11.51
CA ARG A 411 -3.29 5.06 10.82
C ARG A 411 -2.76 4.35 9.58
N THR A 412 -2.07 3.22 9.74
CA THR A 412 -1.32 2.56 8.66
C THR A 412 -2.26 2.00 7.59
N TYR A 413 -3.34 1.34 8.01
CA TYR A 413 -4.33 0.75 7.11
C TYR A 413 -5.41 1.76 6.70
N ALA A 414 -6.24 2.22 7.64
CA ALA A 414 -7.42 3.01 7.30
C ALA A 414 -7.07 4.41 6.79
N LYS A 415 -6.18 5.17 7.44
CA LYS A 415 -5.73 6.47 6.94
C LYS A 415 -4.86 6.30 5.70
N GLY A 416 -4.07 5.22 5.60
CA GLY A 416 -3.33 4.87 4.39
C GLY A 416 -4.24 4.73 3.18
N ALA A 417 -5.28 3.89 3.27
CA ALA A 417 -6.29 3.73 2.21
C ALA A 417 -7.03 5.03 1.90
N ALA A 418 -7.36 5.82 2.94
CA ALA A 418 -8.01 7.12 2.77
C ALA A 418 -7.14 8.11 1.98
N VAL A 419 -5.82 8.15 2.22
CA VAL A 419 -4.89 9.02 1.50
C VAL A 419 -4.75 8.59 0.04
N VAL A 420 -4.69 7.29 -0.25
CA VAL A 420 -4.68 6.77 -1.62
C VAL A 420 -5.98 7.13 -2.36
N HIS A 421 -7.14 7.00 -1.69
CA HIS A 421 -8.44 7.44 -2.20
C HIS A 421 -8.49 8.95 -2.48
N MET A 422 -8.00 9.78 -1.54
CA MET A 422 -7.94 11.23 -1.72
C MET A 422 -7.07 11.63 -2.91
N LEU A 423 -5.93 10.96 -3.11
CA LEU A 423 -5.07 11.20 -4.27
C LEU A 423 -5.83 10.93 -5.58
N ARG A 424 -6.63 9.84 -5.64
CA ARG A 424 -7.52 9.57 -6.80
C ARG A 424 -8.49 10.73 -7.04
N GLY A 425 -9.07 11.29 -5.98
CA GLY A 425 -9.94 12.47 -6.06
C GLY A 425 -9.23 13.73 -6.57
N VAL A 426 -7.97 13.93 -6.17
CA VAL A 426 -7.15 15.09 -6.58
C VAL A 426 -6.75 15.03 -8.05
N VAL A 427 -6.29 13.87 -8.52
CA VAL A 427 -5.71 13.74 -9.88
C VAL A 427 -6.70 13.17 -10.91
N GLY A 428 -7.83 12.64 -10.47
CA GLY A 428 -8.86 11.99 -11.28
C GLY A 428 -8.50 10.55 -11.68
N ASP A 429 -9.53 9.75 -11.96
CA ASP A 429 -9.45 8.29 -12.18
C ASP A 429 -8.38 7.88 -13.19
N SER A 430 -8.45 8.41 -14.39
CA SER A 430 -7.53 8.01 -15.48
C SER A 430 -6.07 8.28 -15.14
N THR A 431 -5.80 9.44 -14.52
CA THR A 431 -4.46 9.84 -14.11
C THR A 431 -3.98 8.99 -12.94
N PHE A 432 -4.84 8.74 -11.96
CA PHE A 432 -4.53 7.92 -10.80
C PHE A 432 -4.07 6.50 -11.19
N PHE A 433 -4.85 5.78 -12.00
CA PHE A 433 -4.44 4.44 -12.42
C PHE A 433 -3.23 4.45 -13.36
N ARG A 434 -2.99 5.54 -14.10
CA ARG A 434 -1.74 5.72 -14.84
C ARG A 434 -0.56 5.92 -13.89
N ILE A 435 -0.71 6.66 -12.79
CA ILE A 435 0.30 6.79 -11.74
C ILE A 435 0.66 5.42 -11.19
N LEU A 436 -0.32 4.62 -10.77
CA LEU A 436 -0.07 3.29 -10.20
C LEU A 436 0.67 2.38 -11.17
N ARG A 437 0.20 2.30 -12.42
CA ARG A 437 0.89 1.50 -13.45
C ARG A 437 2.31 1.99 -13.73
N THR A 438 2.54 3.30 -13.74
CA THR A 438 3.87 3.87 -13.94
C THR A 438 4.77 3.56 -12.75
N TYR A 439 4.27 3.71 -11.53
CA TYR A 439 5.01 3.43 -10.30
C TYR A 439 5.53 1.99 -10.30
N VAL A 440 4.66 1.01 -10.51
CA VAL A 440 5.06 -0.40 -10.51
C VAL A 440 5.90 -0.82 -11.73
N ALA A 441 5.91 -0.01 -12.80
CA ALA A 441 6.71 -0.25 -14.01
C ALA A 441 8.01 0.55 -14.06
N THR A 442 8.23 1.51 -13.14
CA THR A 442 9.44 2.34 -13.12
C THR A 442 10.68 1.46 -12.87
N PRO A 443 11.66 1.41 -13.80
CA PRO A 443 12.77 0.44 -13.70
C PRO A 443 13.61 0.57 -12.43
N ALA A 444 13.76 1.77 -11.90
CA ALA A 444 14.51 2.02 -10.67
C ALA A 444 13.77 1.53 -9.39
N LEU A 445 12.46 1.27 -9.49
CA LEU A 445 11.62 0.87 -8.36
C LEU A 445 11.09 -0.56 -8.49
N ALA A 446 10.92 -1.04 -9.73
CA ALA A 446 10.39 -2.37 -10.01
C ALA A 446 11.30 -3.45 -9.40
N TYR A 447 10.74 -4.27 -8.52
CA TYR A 447 11.41 -5.31 -7.72
C TYR A 447 12.47 -4.76 -6.74
N GLN A 448 12.39 -3.47 -6.42
CA GLN A 448 13.26 -2.78 -5.47
C GLN A 448 12.45 -2.27 -4.28
N THR A 449 13.10 -1.46 -3.47
CA THR A 449 12.47 -0.78 -2.33
C THR A 449 12.15 0.67 -2.67
N ALA A 450 11.15 1.24 -2.00
CA ALA A 450 10.75 2.64 -2.18
C ALA A 450 10.46 3.33 -0.85
N VAL A 451 10.59 4.66 -0.85
CA VAL A 451 10.10 5.56 0.18
C VAL A 451 8.97 6.45 -0.36
N THR A 452 8.31 7.20 0.49
CA THR A 452 7.22 8.11 0.13
C THR A 452 7.59 9.04 -1.02
N GLU A 453 8.80 9.59 -1.02
CA GLU A 453 9.30 10.55 -2.04
C GLU A 453 9.40 9.91 -3.43
N ASP A 454 9.73 8.62 -3.50
CA ASP A 454 9.78 7.89 -4.78
C ASP A 454 8.38 7.80 -5.42
N PHE A 455 7.36 7.49 -4.62
CA PHE A 455 5.98 7.47 -5.09
C PHE A 455 5.47 8.89 -5.44
N GLN A 456 5.78 9.88 -4.60
CA GLN A 456 5.44 11.29 -4.85
C GLN A 456 6.03 11.78 -6.17
N ALA A 457 7.31 11.50 -6.44
CA ALA A 457 7.97 11.89 -7.68
C ALA A 457 7.26 11.33 -8.92
N VAL A 458 6.88 10.04 -8.88
CA VAL A 458 6.10 9.41 -9.97
C VAL A 458 4.71 10.05 -10.09
N ALA A 459 4.03 10.30 -8.98
CA ALA A 459 2.70 10.91 -8.98
C ALA A 459 2.72 12.31 -9.58
N GLN A 460 3.69 13.14 -9.23
CA GLN A 460 3.88 14.47 -9.79
C GLN A 460 4.26 14.44 -11.27
N GLN A 461 5.20 13.57 -11.65
CA GLN A 461 5.61 13.40 -13.03
C GLN A 461 4.45 13.01 -13.95
N VAL A 462 3.63 12.05 -13.51
CA VAL A 462 2.53 11.51 -14.34
C VAL A 462 1.32 12.43 -14.37
N SER A 463 1.00 13.09 -13.25
CA SER A 463 -0.14 14.00 -13.17
C SER A 463 0.16 15.39 -13.76
N GLY A 464 1.42 15.84 -13.72
CA GLY A 464 1.81 17.20 -14.02
C GLY A 464 1.38 18.22 -12.97
N VAL A 465 0.94 17.77 -11.79
CA VAL A 465 0.46 18.61 -10.68
C VAL A 465 1.51 18.62 -9.57
N ASN A 466 1.77 19.77 -8.97
CA ASN A 466 2.55 19.84 -7.73
C ASN A 466 1.70 19.24 -6.59
N LEU A 467 2.18 18.15 -5.99
CA LEU A 467 1.54 17.43 -4.89
C LEU A 467 2.30 17.59 -3.57
N ASP A 468 3.29 18.49 -3.47
CA ASP A 468 4.10 18.68 -2.26
C ASP A 468 3.24 18.97 -1.04
N TYR A 469 2.22 19.83 -1.20
CA TYR A 469 1.25 20.13 -0.13
C TYR A 469 0.53 18.87 0.34
N PHE A 470 0.10 18.03 -0.61
CA PHE A 470 -0.67 16.83 -0.33
C PHE A 470 0.16 15.83 0.51
N PHE A 471 1.37 15.48 0.05
CA PHE A 471 2.23 14.55 0.78
C PHE A 471 2.68 15.12 2.13
N LYS A 472 3.07 16.41 2.16
CA LYS A 472 3.47 17.08 3.40
C LYS A 472 2.36 17.05 4.46
N GLU A 473 1.13 17.34 4.07
CA GLU A 473 0.02 17.51 4.99
C GLU A 473 -0.63 16.17 5.39
N TRP A 474 -0.72 15.21 4.47
CA TRP A 474 -1.42 13.95 4.70
C TRP A 474 -0.54 12.77 5.10
N ILE A 475 0.75 12.77 4.72
CA ILE A 475 1.70 11.72 5.09
C ILE A 475 2.52 12.12 6.31
N TYR A 476 3.10 13.33 6.30
CA TYR A 476 3.96 13.83 7.38
C TYR A 476 3.21 14.65 8.41
N GLY A 477 2.03 15.17 8.07
CA GLY A 477 1.11 15.82 8.97
C GLY A 477 0.16 14.83 9.65
N GLU A 478 -0.64 15.34 10.60
CA GLU A 478 -1.61 14.57 11.36
C GLU A 478 -2.99 15.23 11.40
N GLY A 479 -4.01 14.46 11.79
CA GLY A 479 -5.38 14.94 11.86
C GLY A 479 -6.10 14.97 10.51
N TYR A 480 -7.12 15.79 10.42
CA TYR A 480 -7.98 16.01 9.25
C TYR A 480 -8.80 17.31 9.45
N PRO A 481 -9.30 17.93 8.37
CA PRO A 481 -10.09 19.15 8.48
C PRO A 481 -11.51 18.89 8.97
N THR A 482 -12.01 19.82 9.79
CA THR A 482 -13.43 20.02 10.03
C THR A 482 -13.87 21.24 9.22
N TYR A 483 -14.71 21.05 8.20
CA TYR A 483 -15.20 22.12 7.35
C TYR A 483 -16.50 22.71 7.85
N LYS A 484 -16.61 24.04 7.79
CA LYS A 484 -17.85 24.80 7.92
C LYS A 484 -18.05 25.65 6.69
N ALA A 485 -19.15 25.46 5.98
CA ALA A 485 -19.50 26.23 4.80
C ALA A 485 -20.65 27.19 5.11
N THR A 486 -20.51 28.44 4.70
CA THR A 486 -21.60 29.44 4.76
C THR A 486 -21.72 30.13 3.41
N VAL A 487 -22.95 30.50 3.04
CA VAL A 487 -23.23 31.21 1.80
C VAL A 487 -23.98 32.50 2.08
N ALA A 488 -23.51 33.59 1.50
CA ALA A 488 -24.20 34.87 1.46
C ALA A 488 -24.59 35.20 0.02
N THR A 489 -25.83 35.62 -0.23
CA THR A 489 -26.32 36.00 -1.56
C THR A 489 -26.51 37.52 -1.62
N SER A 490 -25.99 38.17 -2.68
CA SER A 490 -26.19 39.58 -2.95
C SER A 490 -26.48 39.77 -4.45
N GLY A 491 -27.71 40.09 -4.80
CA GLY A 491 -28.17 40.17 -6.17
C GLY A 491 -28.00 38.86 -6.94
N SER A 492 -27.28 38.91 -8.07
CA SER A 492 -26.97 37.73 -8.89
C SER A 492 -25.69 37.01 -8.46
N THR A 493 -25.01 37.46 -7.42
CA THR A 493 -23.74 36.90 -6.93
C THR A 493 -23.96 36.23 -5.58
N ALA A 494 -23.35 35.09 -5.38
CA ALA A 494 -23.27 34.42 -4.08
C ALA A 494 -21.80 34.28 -3.67
N THR A 495 -21.55 34.32 -2.36
CA THR A 495 -20.24 34.19 -1.77
C THR A 495 -20.25 32.93 -0.88
N LEU A 496 -19.44 31.94 -1.24
CA LEU A 496 -19.17 30.78 -0.41
C LEU A 496 -17.98 31.08 0.50
N ARG A 497 -18.17 31.05 1.79
CA ARG A 497 -17.06 31.06 2.77
C ARG A 497 -16.88 29.65 3.30
N LEU A 498 -15.68 29.13 3.14
CA LEU A 498 -15.27 27.82 3.65
C LEU A 498 -14.25 28.03 4.76
N VAL A 499 -14.62 27.64 5.97
CA VAL A 499 -13.75 27.68 7.15
C VAL A 499 -13.35 26.26 7.47
N GLN A 500 -12.08 26.03 7.74
CA GLN A 500 -11.58 24.76 8.22
C GLN A 500 -10.80 24.92 9.52
N SER A 501 -10.89 23.90 10.38
CA SER A 501 -10.04 23.71 11.56
C SER A 501 -9.48 22.31 11.54
N ASN A 502 -8.25 22.13 12.02
CA ASN A 502 -7.69 20.80 12.22
C ASN A 502 -8.11 20.27 13.61
N ALA A 503 -8.58 19.03 13.67
CA ALA A 503 -8.92 18.36 14.92
C ALA A 503 -7.69 18.17 15.84
N THR A 504 -6.50 18.11 15.25
CA THR A 504 -5.21 17.99 15.95
C THR A 504 -4.45 19.30 15.73
N ALA A 505 -4.42 20.17 16.68
CA ALA A 505 -4.00 21.58 16.55
C ALA A 505 -2.54 21.86 16.10
N SER A 506 -1.74 20.84 15.84
CA SER A 506 -0.30 21.01 15.73
C SER A 506 0.26 21.05 14.31
N ASN A 507 -0.20 20.20 13.38
CA ASN A 507 0.41 20.11 12.03
C ASN A 507 -0.40 19.25 11.05
N PRO A 508 -0.91 19.79 9.92
CA PRO A 508 -0.86 21.21 9.55
C PRO A 508 -1.91 22.06 10.29
N ALA A 509 -1.75 23.37 10.32
CA ALA A 509 -2.76 24.26 10.87
C ALA A 509 -4.06 24.27 10.04
N SER A 510 -3.92 24.08 8.72
CA SER A 510 -5.01 23.89 7.75
C SER A 510 -4.54 22.96 6.64
N PHE A 511 -5.50 22.29 5.99
CA PHE A 511 -5.23 21.38 4.88
C PHE A 511 -5.47 22.06 3.54
N THR A 512 -4.59 21.81 2.59
CA THR A 512 -4.73 22.26 1.20
C THR A 512 -5.39 21.16 0.38
N MET A 513 -6.58 21.43 -0.19
CA MET A 513 -7.30 20.44 -1.00
C MET A 513 -8.15 21.10 -2.09
N PRO A 514 -8.30 20.46 -3.26
CA PRO A 514 -9.42 20.73 -4.15
C PRO A 514 -10.71 20.15 -3.53
N VAL A 515 -11.60 21.04 -3.10
CA VAL A 515 -12.85 20.68 -2.41
C VAL A 515 -14.02 20.78 -3.39
N GLN A 516 -14.73 19.68 -3.61
CA GLN A 516 -15.99 19.71 -4.35
C GLN A 516 -17.08 20.34 -3.48
N VAL A 517 -17.88 21.22 -4.09
CA VAL A 517 -19.00 21.87 -3.42
C VAL A 517 -20.21 21.84 -4.34
N THR A 518 -21.29 21.18 -3.92
CA THR A 518 -22.57 21.26 -4.61
C THR A 518 -23.38 22.43 -4.06
N VAL A 519 -23.70 23.34 -4.95
CA VAL A 519 -24.55 24.49 -4.66
C VAL A 519 -25.94 24.20 -5.19
N GLN A 520 -26.93 24.20 -4.31
CA GLN A 520 -28.34 24.00 -4.65
C GLN A 520 -29.03 25.36 -4.77
N SER A 521 -29.68 25.60 -5.90
CA SER A 521 -30.36 26.86 -6.17
C SER A 521 -31.65 26.66 -6.94
N ALA A 522 -32.47 27.71 -7.02
CA ALA A 522 -33.69 27.70 -7.83
C ALA A 522 -33.42 27.50 -9.34
N ALA A 523 -32.21 27.77 -9.80
CA ALA A 523 -31.76 27.54 -11.19
C ALA A 523 -31.23 26.12 -11.42
N GLY A 524 -31.25 25.24 -10.39
CA GLY A 524 -30.74 23.87 -10.39
C GLY A 524 -29.44 23.70 -9.61
N ASP A 525 -29.09 22.44 -9.35
CA ASP A 525 -27.90 22.07 -8.62
C ASP A 525 -26.65 22.12 -9.50
N THR A 526 -25.55 22.59 -8.94
CA THR A 526 -24.26 22.63 -9.63
C THR A 526 -23.14 22.23 -8.69
N THR A 527 -22.29 21.30 -9.10
CA THR A 527 -21.07 20.94 -8.37
C THR A 527 -19.87 21.67 -8.96
N LEU A 528 -19.14 22.38 -8.12
CA LEU A 528 -17.89 23.09 -8.43
C LEU A 528 -16.75 22.44 -7.65
N THR A 529 -15.52 22.69 -8.10
CA THR A 529 -14.33 22.41 -7.31
C THR A 529 -13.64 23.72 -6.96
N VAL A 530 -13.48 24.00 -5.67
CA VAL A 530 -12.73 25.14 -5.16
C VAL A 530 -11.40 24.67 -4.58
N PHE A 531 -10.33 25.42 -4.81
CA PHE A 531 -9.03 25.08 -4.23
C PHE A 531 -8.88 25.79 -2.88
N ASN A 532 -9.08 25.03 -1.82
CA ASN A 532 -8.99 25.54 -0.45
C ASN A 532 -7.57 25.32 0.09
N ASN A 533 -6.87 26.41 0.38
CA ASN A 533 -5.51 26.43 0.92
C ASN A 533 -5.34 27.36 2.12
N GLN A 534 -6.46 27.83 2.69
CA GLN A 534 -6.48 28.72 3.85
C GLN A 534 -7.47 28.21 4.88
N ALA A 535 -7.25 28.53 6.15
CA ALA A 535 -8.15 28.18 7.22
C ALA A 535 -9.52 28.87 7.10
N ASP A 536 -9.58 30.04 6.52
CA ASP A 536 -10.80 30.81 6.24
C ASP A 536 -10.67 31.42 4.84
N GLN A 537 -11.46 30.92 3.91
CA GLN A 537 -11.35 31.30 2.50
C GLN A 537 -12.73 31.52 1.89
N THR A 538 -12.82 32.57 1.04
CA THR A 538 -14.06 32.98 0.40
C THR A 538 -13.94 32.80 -1.12
N PHE A 539 -15.02 32.29 -1.73
CA PHE A 539 -15.13 32.02 -3.16
C PHE A 539 -16.38 32.70 -3.70
N THR A 540 -16.24 33.44 -4.82
CA THR A 540 -17.36 34.09 -5.50
C THR A 540 -18.03 33.13 -6.47
N LEU A 541 -19.34 32.99 -6.37
CA LEU A 541 -20.18 32.13 -7.20
C LEU A 541 -21.12 33.04 -8.02
N SER A 542 -20.85 33.21 -9.32
CA SER A 542 -21.63 34.09 -10.19
C SER A 542 -22.80 33.35 -10.86
N GLY A 543 -23.90 34.06 -11.12
CA GLY A 543 -25.00 33.60 -11.98
C GLY A 543 -25.86 32.46 -11.42
N ARG A 544 -25.97 32.32 -10.09
CA ARG A 544 -26.67 31.18 -9.45
C ARG A 544 -28.06 31.51 -8.89
N GLY A 545 -28.43 32.78 -8.85
CA GLY A 545 -29.66 33.19 -8.16
C GLY A 545 -29.62 32.91 -6.67
N THR A 546 -30.81 32.75 -6.07
CA THR A 546 -30.90 32.45 -4.63
C THR A 546 -30.44 31.03 -4.34
N ILE A 547 -29.37 30.88 -3.54
CA ILE A 547 -28.85 29.59 -3.08
C ILE A 547 -29.65 29.14 -1.86
N THR A 548 -30.11 27.90 -1.89
CA THR A 548 -30.91 27.30 -0.82
C THR A 548 -30.09 26.38 0.08
N ASN A 549 -29.04 25.76 -0.45
CA ASN A 549 -28.18 24.85 0.32
C ASN A 549 -26.79 24.70 -0.32
N VAL A 550 -25.83 24.28 0.49
CA VAL A 550 -24.46 23.94 0.07
C VAL A 550 -24.04 22.63 0.69
N VAL A 551 -23.57 21.71 -0.15
CA VAL A 551 -23.02 20.40 0.28
C VAL A 551 -21.52 20.37 -0.01
N VAL A 552 -20.72 20.29 1.02
CA VAL A 552 -19.25 20.19 0.91
C VAL A 552 -18.86 18.75 0.67
N ASP A 553 -18.05 18.51 -0.37
CA ASP A 553 -17.53 17.20 -0.78
C ASP A 553 -18.64 16.13 -0.88
N PRO A 554 -19.62 16.32 -1.78
CA PRO A 554 -20.79 15.44 -1.91
C PRO A 554 -20.41 14.01 -2.30
N ASN A 555 -19.27 13.82 -2.91
CA ASN A 555 -18.76 12.52 -3.33
C ASN A 555 -17.85 11.85 -2.29
N ASN A 556 -17.64 12.51 -1.15
CA ASN A 556 -16.82 12.03 -0.03
C ASN A 556 -15.38 11.65 -0.43
N TRP A 557 -14.73 12.55 -1.20
CA TRP A 557 -13.32 12.38 -1.61
C TRP A 557 -12.33 12.67 -0.49
N ILE A 558 -12.71 13.44 0.54
CA ILE A 558 -11.78 13.97 1.54
C ILE A 558 -12.05 13.35 2.91
N LEU A 559 -11.02 12.89 3.59
CA LEU A 559 -11.08 12.54 5.01
C LEU A 559 -11.34 13.82 5.82
N LYS A 560 -12.56 13.97 6.34
CA LYS A 560 -13.04 15.19 6.99
C LYS A 560 -14.15 14.93 7.99
N THR A 561 -14.50 15.99 8.72
CA THR A 561 -15.83 16.17 9.34
C THR A 561 -16.47 17.46 8.83
N ILE A 562 -17.79 17.57 8.96
CA ILE A 562 -18.53 18.77 8.61
C ILE A 562 -19.17 19.31 9.89
N ASP A 563 -18.89 20.57 10.20
CA ASP A 563 -19.62 21.29 11.24
C ASP A 563 -21.00 21.68 10.72
N GLN A 564 -22.02 20.99 11.16
CA GLN A 564 -23.42 21.22 10.82
C GLN A 564 -24.08 22.32 11.67
N SER A 565 -23.32 23.08 12.43
CA SER A 565 -23.90 24.16 13.22
C SER A 565 -24.53 25.20 12.31
N THR A 566 -25.80 25.04 12.12
CA THR A 566 -26.88 25.88 11.55
C THR A 566 -26.57 26.60 10.23
N PRO A 567 -27.38 26.43 9.16
CA PRO A 567 -27.41 27.38 8.06
C PRO A 567 -27.91 28.70 8.63
N THR A 568 -27.02 29.67 8.74
CA THR A 568 -27.41 31.02 9.08
C THR A 568 -28.26 31.57 7.94
N THR A 569 -29.47 32.05 8.28
CA THR A 569 -30.28 32.93 7.44
C THR A 569 -29.38 33.93 6.72
N PRO A 570 -29.61 34.29 5.43
CA PRO A 570 -28.75 35.17 4.68
C PRO A 570 -28.47 36.46 5.44
N THR A 571 -27.23 36.60 5.91
CA THR A 571 -26.82 37.86 6.55
C THR A 571 -26.38 38.79 5.43
N THR A 572 -26.97 39.98 5.38
CA THR A 572 -26.56 41.08 4.48
C THR A 572 -25.12 41.46 4.84
N VAL A 573 -24.16 41.08 3.99
CA VAL A 573 -22.75 41.45 4.19
C VAL A 573 -22.54 42.86 3.70
N VAL A 574 -22.13 43.74 4.61
CA VAL A 574 -21.58 45.07 4.26
C VAL A 574 -20.23 44.85 3.59
N THR A 575 -20.09 45.37 2.37
CA THR A 575 -18.92 45.22 1.50
C THR A 575 -17.64 45.73 2.16
N GLY A 576 -16.73 44.82 2.46
CA GLY A 576 -15.30 45.09 2.67
C GLY A 576 -14.50 44.70 1.42
N ILE A 577 -13.50 45.43 1.14
CA ILE A 577 -12.58 45.48 -0.01
C ILE A 577 -12.36 44.10 -0.67
N ILE A 578 -12.64 44.02 -1.98
CA ILE A 578 -12.45 42.87 -2.85
C ILE A 578 -10.95 42.75 -3.20
N GLU A 579 -10.27 41.69 -2.75
CA GLU A 579 -9.03 41.28 -3.42
C GLU A 579 -9.38 40.60 -4.76
N PRO A 580 -8.63 40.84 -5.83
CA PRO A 580 -8.95 40.32 -7.17
C PRO A 580 -8.81 38.78 -7.20
N ALA A 581 -9.84 38.12 -7.75
CA ALA A 581 -9.84 36.69 -8.00
C ALA A 581 -8.62 36.25 -8.86
N GLN A 582 -7.95 35.19 -8.47
CA GLN A 582 -6.87 34.61 -9.29
C GLN A 582 -7.42 34.14 -10.63
N PRO A 583 -6.76 34.43 -11.74
CA PRO A 583 -7.24 34.10 -13.07
C PRO A 583 -7.27 32.55 -13.26
N VAL A 584 -8.37 32.05 -13.84
CA VAL A 584 -8.57 30.64 -14.16
C VAL A 584 -8.27 30.43 -15.64
N LEU A 585 -7.50 29.36 -15.97
CA LEU A 585 -7.25 28.94 -17.35
C LEU A 585 -7.65 27.48 -17.51
N ARG A 586 -8.61 27.19 -18.43
CA ARG A 586 -9.01 25.82 -18.80
C ARG A 586 -8.90 25.64 -20.31
N VAL A 587 -8.45 24.46 -20.73
CA VAL A 587 -8.19 24.16 -22.14
C VAL A 587 -8.77 22.78 -22.46
N TYR A 588 -9.75 22.72 -23.36
CA TYR A 588 -10.43 21.48 -23.75
C TYR A 588 -10.96 21.53 -25.20
N PRO A 589 -11.11 20.34 -25.88
CA PRO A 589 -10.57 19.05 -25.45
C PRO A 589 -9.04 19.06 -25.44
N ASN A 590 -8.44 18.31 -24.52
CA ASN A 590 -7.00 18.11 -24.45
C ASN A 590 -6.73 16.64 -24.07
N PRO A 591 -6.22 15.79 -24.97
CA PRO A 591 -5.69 16.10 -26.33
C PRO A 591 -6.75 16.56 -27.33
N THR A 592 -6.29 17.33 -28.35
CA THR A 592 -7.11 17.83 -29.45
C THR A 592 -6.51 17.46 -30.81
N ALA A 593 -7.36 17.38 -31.85
CA ALA A 593 -6.91 17.15 -33.22
C ALA A 593 -6.84 18.46 -34.03
N GLU A 594 -7.84 19.32 -33.91
CA GLU A 594 -7.96 20.49 -34.79
C GLU A 594 -8.33 21.78 -34.05
N THR A 595 -9.13 21.70 -33.00
CA THR A 595 -9.65 22.88 -32.30
C THR A 595 -9.54 22.72 -30.79
N VAL A 596 -9.34 23.81 -30.09
CA VAL A 596 -9.29 23.87 -28.64
C VAL A 596 -10.12 25.04 -28.13
N THR A 597 -10.94 24.80 -27.12
CA THR A 597 -11.63 25.87 -26.37
C THR A 597 -10.82 26.23 -25.14
N VAL A 598 -10.65 27.49 -24.93
CA VAL A 598 -9.92 28.08 -23.80
C VAL A 598 -10.89 28.94 -23.01
N ASP A 599 -11.18 28.52 -21.78
CA ASP A 599 -11.93 29.30 -20.80
C ASP A 599 -10.95 29.98 -19.85
N PHE A 600 -11.07 31.28 -19.67
CA PHE A 600 -10.19 32.06 -18.80
C PHE A 600 -10.89 33.28 -18.21
N SER A 601 -10.40 33.72 -17.06
CA SER A 601 -10.89 34.91 -16.38
C SER A 601 -9.88 36.07 -16.52
N VAL A 602 -10.35 37.26 -16.79
CA VAL A 602 -9.57 38.51 -16.80
C VAL A 602 -9.99 39.35 -15.60
N SER A 603 -9.07 39.59 -14.67
CA SER A 603 -9.38 40.29 -13.42
C SER A 603 -9.52 41.81 -13.57
N ALA A 604 -8.91 42.39 -14.61
CA ALA A 604 -9.01 43.82 -14.92
C ALA A 604 -9.07 44.02 -16.45
N THR A 605 -9.88 44.97 -16.91
CA THR A 605 -9.95 45.33 -18.33
C THR A 605 -8.57 45.72 -18.87
N GLY A 606 -8.11 45.06 -19.94
CA GLY A 606 -6.80 45.34 -20.52
C GLY A 606 -6.38 44.39 -21.63
N PRO A 607 -5.15 44.50 -22.13
CA PRO A 607 -4.64 43.68 -23.20
C PRO A 607 -4.50 42.19 -22.72
N VAL A 608 -4.96 41.29 -23.57
CA VAL A 608 -4.86 39.82 -23.33
C VAL A 608 -4.26 39.19 -24.56
N THR A 609 -3.20 38.39 -24.36
CA THR A 609 -2.56 37.61 -25.41
C THR A 609 -2.70 36.12 -25.09
N VAL A 610 -3.20 35.34 -26.05
CA VAL A 610 -3.21 33.87 -26.01
C VAL A 610 -2.24 33.35 -27.05
N SER A 611 -1.24 32.61 -26.65
CA SER A 611 -0.20 32.07 -27.54
C SER A 611 0.15 30.65 -27.27
N LEU A 612 0.75 29.95 -28.26
CA LEU A 612 1.31 28.62 -28.14
C LEU A 612 2.82 28.66 -28.31
N THR A 613 3.52 27.94 -27.45
CA THR A 613 4.96 27.69 -27.53
C THR A 613 5.25 26.20 -27.67
N ASP A 614 6.32 25.86 -28.38
CA ASP A 614 6.82 24.49 -28.48
C ASP A 614 7.63 24.08 -27.22
N LEU A 615 8.12 22.84 -27.21
CA LEU A 615 8.92 22.32 -26.09
C LEU A 615 10.28 23.03 -25.90
N LEU A 616 10.73 23.80 -26.90
CA LEU A 616 11.95 24.61 -26.85
C LEU A 616 11.67 26.05 -26.39
N GLY A 617 10.41 26.36 -26.03
CA GLY A 617 9.99 27.70 -25.60
C GLY A 617 9.79 28.71 -26.73
N ARG A 618 9.86 28.27 -28.01
CA ARG A 618 9.63 29.17 -29.14
C ARG A 618 8.12 29.38 -29.36
N ARG A 619 7.67 30.62 -29.46
CA ARG A 619 6.28 30.93 -29.81
C ARG A 619 6.00 30.48 -31.24
N VAL A 620 5.14 29.47 -31.41
CA VAL A 620 4.80 28.89 -32.71
C VAL A 620 3.53 29.48 -33.31
N ARG A 621 2.67 30.05 -32.46
CA ARG A 621 1.45 30.73 -32.90
C ARG A 621 0.92 31.69 -31.84
N THR A 622 0.50 32.90 -32.25
CA THR A 622 -0.37 33.75 -31.44
C THR A 622 -1.80 33.43 -31.85
N LEU A 623 -2.63 33.05 -30.90
CA LEU A 623 -4.03 32.66 -31.12
C LEU A 623 -4.95 33.89 -31.06
N ARG A 624 -4.66 34.83 -30.17
CA ARG A 624 -5.42 36.09 -30.03
C ARG A 624 -4.60 37.15 -29.29
N GLU A 625 -4.73 38.40 -29.80
CA GLU A 625 -4.35 39.61 -29.09
C GLU A 625 -5.56 40.55 -29.10
N ALA A 626 -6.05 40.99 -27.94
CA ALA A 626 -7.19 41.89 -27.82
C ALA A 626 -7.26 42.52 -26.44
N THR A 627 -7.85 43.72 -26.36
CA THR A 627 -8.28 44.29 -25.08
C THR A 627 -9.62 43.65 -24.70
N LEU A 628 -9.67 42.99 -23.53
CA LEU A 628 -10.88 42.36 -23.02
C LEU A 628 -11.33 43.01 -21.71
N PRO A 629 -12.66 43.12 -21.47
CA PRO A 629 -13.17 43.55 -20.18
C PRO A 629 -12.86 42.55 -19.09
N SER A 630 -12.90 42.98 -17.83
CA SER A 630 -12.87 42.03 -16.69
C SER A 630 -14.06 41.09 -16.75
N GLY A 631 -13.83 39.82 -16.33
CA GLY A 631 -14.84 38.76 -16.34
C GLY A 631 -14.36 37.50 -17.01
N ASP A 632 -15.27 36.55 -17.17
CA ASP A 632 -14.99 35.23 -17.75
C ASP A 632 -15.13 35.26 -19.27
N HIS A 633 -14.19 34.63 -19.94
CA HIS A 633 -14.13 34.57 -21.39
C HIS A 633 -13.97 33.09 -21.82
N SER A 634 -14.68 32.75 -22.91
CA SER A 634 -14.52 31.47 -23.58
C SER A 634 -14.21 31.70 -25.05
N ARG A 635 -13.18 31.06 -25.59
CA ARG A 635 -12.76 31.20 -26.99
C ARG A 635 -12.29 29.88 -27.56
N THR A 636 -12.77 29.55 -28.75
CA THR A 636 -12.33 28.36 -29.51
C THR A 636 -11.30 28.80 -30.55
N PHE A 637 -10.17 28.09 -30.59
CA PHE A 637 -9.06 28.36 -31.49
C PHE A 637 -8.84 27.15 -32.42
N ASN A 638 -8.52 27.46 -33.69
CA ASN A 638 -8.16 26.45 -34.67
C ASN A 638 -6.65 26.20 -34.62
N LEU A 639 -6.25 24.97 -34.47
CA LEU A 639 -4.86 24.48 -34.35
C LEU A 639 -4.37 23.76 -35.61
N ARG A 640 -5.16 23.71 -36.69
CA ARG A 640 -4.77 23.08 -37.96
C ARG A 640 -3.44 23.62 -38.46
N GLY A 641 -2.60 22.73 -38.99
CA GLY A 641 -1.28 23.06 -39.52
C GLY A 641 -0.17 23.10 -38.47
N LEU A 642 -0.47 22.85 -37.19
CA LEU A 642 0.55 22.52 -36.20
C LEU A 642 0.85 21.03 -36.23
N ALA A 643 2.11 20.67 -36.06
CA ALA A 643 2.51 19.26 -36.00
C ALA A 643 1.95 18.59 -34.75
N ALA A 644 1.67 17.29 -34.81
CA ALA A 644 1.33 16.52 -33.62
C ALA A 644 2.47 16.63 -32.58
N GLY A 645 2.11 16.93 -31.35
CA GLY A 645 3.10 17.17 -30.31
C GLY A 645 2.55 17.91 -29.07
N SER A 646 3.44 18.16 -28.13
CA SER A 646 3.12 18.88 -26.90
C SER A 646 3.49 20.35 -27.03
N TYR A 647 2.53 21.21 -26.69
CA TYR A 647 2.67 22.66 -26.68
C TYR A 647 2.27 23.23 -25.32
N THR A 648 2.79 24.41 -25.01
CA THR A 648 2.31 25.20 -23.87
C THR A 648 1.45 26.34 -24.39
N LEU A 649 0.18 26.37 -23.99
CA LEU A 649 -0.68 27.52 -24.18
C LEU A 649 -0.42 28.53 -23.05
N THR A 650 -0.04 29.73 -23.40
CA THR A 650 0.20 30.84 -22.48
C THR A 650 -0.89 31.88 -22.64
N LEU A 651 -1.55 32.21 -21.55
CA LEU A 651 -2.44 33.33 -21.41
C LEU A 651 -1.72 34.46 -20.66
N GLU A 652 -1.53 35.58 -21.32
CA GLU A 652 -0.93 36.79 -20.76
C GLU A 652 -2.04 37.82 -20.53
N THR A 653 -2.19 38.28 -19.30
CA THR A 653 -3.21 39.24 -18.88
C THR A 653 -2.56 40.45 -18.17
N PRO A 654 -3.26 41.55 -17.94
CA PRO A 654 -2.73 42.69 -17.19
C PRO A 654 -2.23 42.36 -15.78
N THR A 655 -2.70 41.25 -15.21
CA THR A 655 -2.42 40.83 -13.83
C THR A 655 -1.50 39.62 -13.72
N GLY A 656 -1.06 39.04 -14.84
CA GLY A 656 -0.11 37.93 -14.81
C GLY A 656 -0.19 36.96 -15.99
N LEU A 657 0.65 35.93 -15.93
CA LEU A 657 0.80 34.87 -16.92
C LEU A 657 0.24 33.55 -16.37
N LEU A 658 -0.57 32.86 -17.18
CA LEU A 658 -1.03 31.50 -16.92
C LEU A 658 -0.59 30.57 -18.04
N ASN A 659 -0.20 29.37 -17.69
CA ASN A 659 0.28 28.39 -18.64
C ASN A 659 -0.53 27.08 -18.51
N GLN A 660 -0.89 26.48 -19.66
CA GLN A 660 -1.55 25.18 -19.71
C GLN A 660 -0.97 24.35 -20.86
N ARG A 661 -0.63 23.10 -20.58
CA ARG A 661 -0.15 22.17 -21.60
C ARG A 661 -1.28 21.72 -22.51
N VAL A 662 -1.02 21.73 -23.84
CA VAL A 662 -1.93 21.26 -24.88
C VAL A 662 -1.25 20.17 -25.71
N LEU A 663 -1.91 19.04 -25.85
CA LEU A 663 -1.45 17.95 -26.70
C LEU A 663 -2.24 17.95 -28.00
N ILE A 664 -1.55 18.10 -29.13
CA ILE A 664 -2.11 18.02 -30.48
C ILE A 664 -1.80 16.61 -31.02
N ARG A 665 -2.85 15.94 -31.55
CA ARG A 665 -2.77 14.60 -32.15
C ARG A 665 -2.69 14.67 -33.67
#